data_39975870ea1d957290682a8cb0a89985
#
_entry.id   39975870ea1d957290682a8cb0a89985
#
_cell.length_a   1.000
_cell.length_b   1.000
_cell.length_c   1.000
_cell.angle_alpha   90.00
_cell.angle_beta   90.00
_cell.angle_gamma   90.00
#
_symmetry.space_group_name_H-M   'P 1'
#
loop_
_entity.id
_entity.type
_entity.pdbx_description
1 polymer ?
#
loop_
_entity_poly.entity_id
_entity_poly.type
_entity_poly.pdbx_seq_one_letter_code
_entity_poly.pdbx_strand_id
1 'polypeptide(L)'
;VGGDGIIVSKNNVQITNLSTVVGGNGGSGGVAGSAGLAGAGGKGGNGGDVPIGSPTTRGKRGEDGAFGENGINGRVGNGGAGGTAINISADGVILLNQGKVLGGTPGSINAQPGEAIVVSGKNSHIINDIGGEIWSSGLNSKAVEYEAGADNGIFEMRTNSIVDGVVDATKISNSKLVLGGNTAKENSTFIASKIGNGRQYQGFSNYEVNTSEGSTWNLIGETTALTPWTVTEGTLAIVSDHSLGSTDGALTLNGGVLQTVLNVNSDRRFNLTAESLNGGILTDGDLTLTNVISGVGGLKKTGNATLILGGQNDYTGRTIISSGNLFLTGEGGIEHSESVELSKGTSLNISSTTGGTMVNNLTGDEGSHVVLGDRFLTVNSLADSVFSGEFGAEGETGGLLKTGAASFTLAGQNNYTGDTTVSAGKLSLSGDSNIEKSGNVRLNRDATLDISATTNGTMVNNLTGDEGSHVVLGDRLLTVNSLADSVFSGEISGNGSLIKKGQGDMTLDGINSYQGITRIDQGNLRINSDQSLGGGNKNNSDLIMNGGGLKIFGSFASDRDVYFNADGDISVDKDMSSSWNKIHTGDYKFTKSGEGELIVRNGGDASEISLMNGALTLINLNMNSEKQDALLNVNNGVLNIIGGDVSAKNDLIYITGDSTINLDNVSIKSSGNGMRLSDNVQSTLSLRNQYTDMPILVEGKNSILNINAGDNTTLASNMHKSDESTINLNLMNNSSNWVISQRTDVDNVRNSGNIIFSPLNKSEFNNLNIKGDYSGGNGTITLNTVLNKGGDKDQQLSDKVLIKGNVSGETVLKVVPQGNGDNTASAPGNIFSSRDGISLVQVGGDAADNAFKLDREYISTGTKSPYQYRLFTYRGDQVDQQSNFLGDKPVNVDFRLQTAYLDSSGNVVPGVDPDYNNSNNENGNGTGNDNGTGNGNGT
;
A
#
# COMPACT_ATOMS: atom_id res chain seq x y z
N VAL A 1 21.19 -89.81 10.39
CA VAL A 1 21.34 -88.35 10.08
C VAL A 1 22.63 -88.23 9.29
N GLY A 2 22.59 -87.46 8.18
CA GLY A 2 23.84 -87.13 7.50
C GLY A 2 24.67 -86.19 8.39
N GLY A 3 26.01 -86.18 8.22
CA GLY A 3 26.85 -85.24 8.94
C GLY A 3 26.87 -83.85 8.36
N ASP A 4 27.29 -82.83 9.16
CA ASP A 4 27.43 -81.46 8.69
C ASP A 4 28.63 -81.35 7.72
N GLY A 5 28.49 -80.53 6.67
CA GLY A 5 29.58 -80.31 5.72
C GLY A 5 30.67 -79.39 6.26
N ILE A 6 30.29 -78.28 6.87
CA ILE A 6 31.17 -77.28 7.50
C ILE A 6 30.63 -76.93 8.88
N ILE A 7 31.48 -76.98 9.93
CA ILE A 7 31.16 -76.51 11.27
C ILE A 7 32.03 -75.28 11.58
N VAL A 8 31.39 -74.17 11.92
CA VAL A 8 32.05 -72.90 12.27
C VAL A 8 31.88 -72.66 13.76
N SER A 9 32.93 -72.81 14.53
CA SER A 9 32.96 -72.70 15.99
C SER A 9 33.89 -71.62 16.55
N LYS A 10 34.44 -70.79 15.68
CA LYS A 10 35.32 -69.69 16.05
C LYS A 10 34.64 -68.37 15.78
N ASN A 11 34.54 -67.51 16.78
CA ASN A 11 33.91 -66.22 16.71
C ASN A 11 34.64 -65.24 15.75
N ASN A 12 33.90 -64.32 15.17
CA ASN A 12 34.36 -63.22 14.31
C ASN A 12 35.17 -63.70 13.09
N VAL A 13 34.67 -64.70 12.43
CA VAL A 13 35.29 -65.30 11.24
C VAL A 13 34.54 -64.94 10.01
N GLN A 14 35.29 -64.60 8.95
CA GLN A 14 34.73 -64.44 7.60
C GLN A 14 35.00 -65.73 6.80
N ILE A 15 33.96 -66.24 6.19
CA ILE A 15 33.98 -67.41 5.33
C ILE A 15 33.50 -67.04 3.95
N THR A 16 34.25 -67.36 2.92
CA THR A 16 33.82 -67.20 1.53
C THR A 16 33.63 -68.57 0.88
N ASN A 17 32.42 -68.92 0.47
CA ASN A 17 32.14 -70.08 -0.30
C ASN A 17 32.21 -69.81 -1.80
N LEU A 18 33.17 -70.31 -2.53
CA LEU A 18 33.39 -70.15 -3.96
C LEU A 18 32.99 -71.42 -4.76
N SER A 19 32.59 -72.51 -4.09
CA SER A 19 32.27 -73.80 -4.72
C SER A 19 30.99 -74.41 -4.07
N THR A 20 30.84 -75.71 -4.22
CA THR A 20 29.66 -76.41 -3.67
C THR A 20 29.98 -76.98 -2.29
N VAL A 21 29.14 -76.66 -1.29
CA VAL A 21 29.12 -77.25 0.05
C VAL A 21 27.86 -78.08 0.18
N VAL A 22 27.93 -79.33 0.56
CA VAL A 22 26.75 -80.22 0.63
C VAL A 22 26.73 -80.87 2.00
N GLY A 23 25.56 -80.91 2.65
CA GLY A 23 25.42 -81.74 3.88
C GLY A 23 25.38 -83.22 3.57
N GLY A 24 25.76 -84.00 4.55
CA GLY A 24 25.74 -85.45 4.42
C GLY A 24 24.35 -86.02 4.13
N ASN A 25 24.24 -86.95 3.26
CA ASN A 25 22.95 -87.63 2.96
C ASN A 25 22.55 -88.51 4.13
N GLY A 26 21.23 -88.51 4.44
CA GLY A 26 20.72 -89.49 5.43
C GLY A 26 20.88 -90.94 4.94
N GLY A 27 21.24 -91.86 5.83
CA GLY A 27 21.30 -93.28 5.52
C GLY A 27 19.94 -93.85 5.06
N SER A 28 19.91 -94.64 4.03
CA SER A 28 18.72 -95.32 3.60
C SER A 28 18.11 -96.20 4.72
N GLY A 29 16.80 -96.16 4.95
CA GLY A 29 16.11 -97.05 5.85
C GLY A 29 16.37 -98.54 5.47
N GLY A 30 16.58 -99.35 6.46
CA GLY A 30 16.74 -100.80 6.24
C GLY A 30 15.46 -101.34 5.60
N VAL A 31 15.64 -102.29 4.63
CA VAL A 31 14.53 -103.01 4.03
C VAL A 31 13.85 -103.89 5.10
N ALA A 32 12.53 -103.89 5.13
CA ALA A 32 11.75 -104.90 5.95
C ALA A 32 12.04 -106.31 5.51
N GLY A 33 12.93 -106.93 6.28
CA GLY A 33 13.31 -108.31 6.08
C GLY A 33 13.33 -109.03 7.43
N SER A 34 13.08 -110.34 7.41
CA SER A 34 13.19 -111.16 8.61
C SER A 34 14.48 -110.88 9.42
N ALA A 35 14.31 -110.51 10.67
CA ALA A 35 15.28 -110.26 11.66
C ALA A 35 16.66 -110.11 11.10
N GLY A 36 16.96 -108.97 10.50
CA GLY A 36 18.25 -108.71 9.82
C GLY A 36 19.06 -107.63 10.52
N LEU A 37 20.34 -107.68 10.31
CA LEU A 37 21.34 -106.73 10.85
C LEU A 37 21.06 -105.32 10.56
N ALA A 38 21.36 -104.52 11.55
CA ALA A 38 21.24 -103.04 11.44
C ALA A 38 21.94 -102.50 10.21
N GLY A 39 21.26 -101.63 9.48
CA GLY A 39 21.83 -100.86 8.35
C GLY A 39 23.01 -100.01 8.79
N ALA A 40 24.07 -99.99 7.98
CA ALA A 40 25.19 -99.14 8.21
C ALA A 40 24.83 -97.67 8.09
N GLY A 41 25.18 -96.86 9.03
CA GLY A 41 24.98 -95.42 8.99
C GLY A 41 25.67 -94.79 7.76
N GLY A 42 25.02 -93.81 7.19
CA GLY A 42 25.59 -93.04 6.05
C GLY A 42 26.92 -92.39 6.40
N LYS A 43 27.83 -92.36 5.49
CA LYS A 43 29.12 -91.68 5.67
C LYS A 43 28.88 -90.15 5.64
N GLY A 44 29.48 -89.40 6.62
CA GLY A 44 29.47 -87.96 6.62
C GLY A 44 30.09 -87.39 5.37
N GLY A 45 29.47 -86.33 4.90
CA GLY A 45 29.93 -85.60 3.70
C GLY A 45 31.36 -85.07 3.88
N ASN A 46 32.14 -85.06 2.82
CA ASN A 46 33.41 -84.37 2.84
C ASN A 46 33.24 -82.86 3.01
N GLY A 47 34.00 -82.32 4.04
CA GLY A 47 34.02 -80.84 4.20
C GLY A 47 34.64 -80.19 2.96
N GLY A 48 33.97 -79.19 2.43
CA GLY A 48 34.49 -78.44 1.31
C GLY A 48 35.76 -77.69 1.64
N ASP A 49 36.61 -77.49 0.65
CA ASP A 49 37.77 -76.66 0.78
C ASP A 49 37.37 -75.19 0.87
N VAL A 50 37.77 -74.53 1.96
CA VAL A 50 37.54 -73.12 2.17
C VAL A 50 38.77 -72.33 1.71
N PRO A 51 38.69 -71.43 0.73
CA PRO A 51 39.82 -70.57 0.38
C PRO A 51 40.14 -69.65 1.55
N ILE A 52 41.41 -69.60 1.97
CA ILE A 52 41.90 -69.05 3.19
C ILE A 52 42.28 -67.59 3.03
N GLY A 53 41.68 -66.75 3.75
CA GLY A 53 42.23 -65.44 4.15
C GLY A 53 42.42 -65.42 5.67
N SER A 54 43.55 -65.90 6.10
CA SER A 54 44.20 -65.84 7.42
C SER A 54 43.40 -66.08 8.72
N PRO A 55 43.92 -66.73 9.72
CA PRO A 55 44.55 -67.99 9.57
C PRO A 55 43.71 -69.19 10.02
N THR A 56 43.67 -70.15 9.15
CA THR A 56 43.54 -71.63 9.42
C THR A 56 42.64 -72.11 10.56
N THR A 57 41.42 -72.47 10.26
CA THR A 57 40.94 -73.79 10.78
C THR A 57 40.09 -74.45 9.69
N ARG A 58 40.65 -75.49 9.11
CA ARG A 58 39.90 -76.45 8.26
C ARG A 58 38.66 -76.90 9.01
N GLY A 59 37.50 -76.83 8.35
CA GLY A 59 36.28 -77.39 8.89
C GLY A 59 36.51 -78.88 9.27
N LYS A 60 36.03 -79.23 10.44
CA LYS A 60 36.11 -80.67 10.77
C LYS A 60 35.24 -81.49 9.86
N ARG A 61 35.72 -82.60 9.41
CA ARG A 61 34.87 -83.56 8.67
C ARG A 61 33.67 -83.91 9.55
N GLY A 62 32.48 -83.91 8.97
CA GLY A 62 31.23 -84.33 9.64
C GLY A 62 31.45 -85.82 10.17
N GLU A 63 30.87 -86.03 11.36
CA GLU A 63 30.90 -87.39 11.95
C GLU A 63 30.03 -88.34 11.09
N ASP A 64 30.45 -89.57 10.95
CA ASP A 64 29.66 -90.61 10.30
C ASP A 64 28.40 -90.86 11.10
N GLY A 65 27.23 -91.07 10.44
CA GLY A 65 25.96 -91.33 11.11
C GLY A 65 25.98 -92.61 11.93
N ALA A 66 25.32 -92.59 13.07
CA ALA A 66 25.20 -93.80 13.93
C ALA A 66 24.49 -94.97 13.21
N PHE A 67 24.92 -96.18 13.57
CA PHE A 67 24.24 -97.38 13.07
C PHE A 67 22.75 -97.34 13.50
N GLY A 68 21.86 -97.66 12.59
CA GLY A 68 20.44 -97.83 12.89
C GLY A 68 20.24 -98.98 13.90
N GLU A 69 19.25 -98.91 14.82
CA GLU A 69 18.92 -99.99 15.70
C GLU A 69 18.20 -101.12 14.93
N ASN A 70 18.41 -102.39 15.42
CA ASN A 70 17.79 -103.60 14.83
C ASN A 70 16.27 -103.48 14.88
N GLY A 71 15.58 -103.55 13.72
CA GLY A 71 14.12 -103.54 13.62
C GLY A 71 13.50 -104.68 14.32
N ILE A 72 12.50 -104.48 15.15
CA ILE A 72 11.62 -105.47 15.71
C ILE A 72 10.45 -105.62 14.71
N ASN A 73 10.35 -106.86 14.17
CA ASN A 73 9.22 -107.34 13.30
C ASN A 73 8.78 -106.43 12.18
N GLY A 74 9.52 -106.35 11.13
CA GLY A 74 9.03 -106.03 9.79
C GLY A 74 8.55 -104.63 9.58
N ARG A 75 8.98 -103.61 10.36
CA ARG A 75 8.82 -102.17 9.96
C ARG A 75 10.02 -101.79 9.15
N VAL A 76 9.69 -101.28 7.96
CA VAL A 76 10.76 -100.52 7.22
C VAL A 76 11.29 -99.46 8.08
N GLY A 77 12.61 -99.55 8.33
CA GLY A 77 13.30 -98.45 9.09
C GLY A 77 13.19 -97.15 8.38
N ASN A 78 12.83 -96.11 9.14
CA ASN A 78 12.81 -94.76 8.56
C ASN A 78 14.30 -94.41 8.21
N GLY A 79 14.47 -93.99 6.98
CA GLY A 79 15.78 -93.46 6.57
C GLY A 79 16.22 -92.36 7.48
N GLY A 80 17.46 -92.09 7.58
CA GLY A 80 18.06 -91.01 8.39
C GLY A 80 17.81 -89.67 7.80
N ALA A 81 17.69 -88.60 8.60
CA ALA A 81 17.61 -87.22 8.13
C ALA A 81 18.91 -86.82 7.39
N GLY A 82 18.74 -85.87 6.43
CA GLY A 82 19.91 -85.25 5.79
C GLY A 82 20.73 -84.40 6.80
N GLY A 83 21.99 -84.25 6.54
CA GLY A 83 22.92 -83.43 7.38
C GLY A 83 22.87 -81.95 6.90
N THR A 84 23.27 -81.07 7.77
CA THR A 84 23.47 -79.65 7.49
C THR A 84 24.68 -79.40 6.59
N ALA A 85 24.59 -78.51 5.58
CA ALA A 85 25.76 -78.14 4.78
C ALA A 85 26.73 -77.25 5.56
N ILE A 86 26.23 -76.21 6.20
CA ILE A 86 27.07 -75.30 7.02
C ILE A 86 26.39 -75.08 8.37
N ASN A 87 27.07 -75.40 9.45
CA ASN A 87 26.61 -75.19 10.81
C ASN A 87 27.47 -74.09 11.47
N ILE A 88 26.84 -72.96 11.83
CA ILE A 88 27.49 -71.80 12.44
C ILE A 88 27.12 -71.72 13.90
N SER A 89 27.97 -72.22 14.77
CA SER A 89 27.73 -72.14 16.21
C SER A 89 28.50 -71.01 16.91
N ALA A 90 29.34 -70.32 16.20
CA ALA A 90 30.14 -69.19 16.70
C ALA A 90 29.48 -67.84 16.45
N ASP A 91 29.76 -66.81 17.29
CA ASP A 91 29.27 -65.50 17.22
C ASP A 91 30.04 -64.62 16.18
N GLY A 92 29.38 -63.66 15.56
CA GLY A 92 29.97 -62.67 14.65
C GLY A 92 30.48 -63.24 13.34
N VAL A 93 29.95 -64.33 12.88
CA VAL A 93 30.40 -64.97 11.65
C VAL A 93 29.82 -64.31 10.46
N ILE A 94 30.63 -63.97 9.47
CA ILE A 94 30.22 -63.51 8.16
C ILE A 94 30.43 -64.64 7.14
N LEU A 95 29.35 -65.15 6.57
CA LEU A 95 29.39 -66.11 5.47
C LEU A 95 29.05 -65.42 4.15
N LEU A 96 30.03 -65.32 3.27
CA LEU A 96 29.85 -64.83 1.87
C LEU A 96 29.70 -66.07 0.96
N ASN A 97 28.52 -66.35 0.46
CA ASN A 97 28.25 -67.42 -0.45
C ASN A 97 28.20 -66.96 -1.92
N GLN A 98 29.21 -67.34 -2.65
CA GLN A 98 29.32 -67.12 -4.13
C GLN A 98 29.24 -68.47 -4.87
N GLY A 99 29.06 -69.55 -4.18
CA GLY A 99 28.91 -70.90 -4.70
C GLY A 99 27.57 -71.49 -4.35
N LYS A 100 27.52 -72.80 -4.21
CA LYS A 100 26.30 -73.56 -3.87
C LYS A 100 26.42 -74.17 -2.44
N VAL A 101 25.35 -73.97 -1.67
CA VAL A 101 25.17 -74.61 -0.36
C VAL A 101 23.92 -75.43 -0.40
N LEU A 102 24.10 -76.78 -0.28
CA LEU A 102 23.01 -77.74 -0.45
C LEU A 102 22.79 -78.51 0.82
N GLY A 103 21.60 -78.52 1.40
CA GLY A 103 21.23 -79.43 2.48
C GLY A 103 21.31 -80.89 2.07
N GLY A 104 21.73 -81.83 2.99
CA GLY A 104 21.80 -83.23 2.72
C GLY A 104 20.40 -83.83 2.37
N THR A 105 20.39 -84.81 1.46
CA THR A 105 19.10 -85.45 1.07
C THR A 105 18.68 -86.47 2.16
N PRO A 106 17.36 -86.56 2.45
CA PRO A 106 16.88 -87.54 3.42
C PRO A 106 17.01 -88.94 2.89
N GLY A 107 17.31 -89.84 3.75
CA GLY A 107 17.45 -91.31 3.41
C GLY A 107 16.16 -92.07 3.11
N SER A 108 15.03 -91.39 3.32
CA SER A 108 13.66 -91.86 2.90
C SER A 108 12.74 -90.71 2.78
N ILE A 109 11.57 -90.93 2.09
CA ILE A 109 10.59 -89.91 1.84
C ILE A 109 9.94 -89.29 3.10
N ASN A 110 10.00 -90.03 4.22
CA ASN A 110 9.45 -89.60 5.50
C ASN A 110 10.54 -89.02 6.44
N ALA A 111 11.80 -89.03 6.06
CA ALA A 111 12.89 -88.48 6.82
C ALA A 111 13.02 -86.93 6.54
N GLN A 112 13.52 -86.17 7.52
CA GLN A 112 13.71 -84.76 7.36
C GLN A 112 14.84 -84.46 6.37
N PRO A 113 14.70 -83.56 5.45
CA PRO A 113 15.77 -83.02 4.62
C PRO A 113 16.76 -82.29 5.53
N GLY A 114 18.01 -82.22 5.14
CA GLY A 114 18.98 -81.37 5.82
C GLY A 114 18.81 -79.90 5.49
N GLU A 115 19.05 -79.08 6.46
CA GLU A 115 19.13 -77.61 6.24
C GLU A 115 20.41 -77.33 5.45
N ALA A 116 20.34 -76.27 4.58
CA ALA A 116 21.59 -75.83 3.95
C ALA A 116 22.49 -75.10 4.97
N ILE A 117 21.92 -74.18 5.77
CA ILE A 117 22.65 -73.41 6.77
C ILE A 117 21.90 -73.43 8.09
N VAL A 118 22.54 -73.78 9.18
CA VAL A 118 22.04 -73.66 10.56
C VAL A 118 22.90 -72.67 11.32
N VAL A 119 22.28 -71.71 12.00
CA VAL A 119 22.98 -70.67 12.75
C VAL A 119 22.50 -70.69 14.20
N SER A 120 23.40 -70.93 15.14
CA SER A 120 23.17 -70.84 16.59
C SER A 120 24.01 -69.76 17.25
N GLY A 121 24.99 -69.15 16.53
CA GLY A 121 25.79 -68.04 17.00
C GLY A 121 25.14 -66.68 16.76
N LYS A 122 25.34 -65.73 17.70
CA LYS A 122 24.81 -64.35 17.64
C LYS A 122 25.54 -63.50 16.60
N ASN A 123 24.90 -62.44 16.15
CA ASN A 123 25.47 -61.45 15.25
C ASN A 123 26.04 -62.05 13.96
N SER A 124 25.45 -63.11 13.48
CA SER A 124 25.90 -63.76 12.25
C SER A 124 25.33 -63.10 11.03
N HIS A 125 26.12 -62.89 9.99
CA HIS A 125 25.72 -62.30 8.74
C HIS A 125 25.90 -63.28 7.57
N ILE A 126 24.82 -63.77 7.03
CA ILE A 126 24.78 -64.66 5.87
C ILE A 126 24.57 -63.83 4.63
N ILE A 127 25.50 -63.74 3.74
CA ILE A 127 25.44 -63.02 2.49
C ILE A 127 25.33 -64.03 1.34
N ASN A 128 24.18 -64.12 0.70
CA ASN A 128 24.05 -64.90 -0.53
C ASN A 128 24.37 -63.96 -1.71
N ASP A 129 25.62 -64.05 -2.16
CA ASP A 129 26.19 -63.10 -3.13
C ASP A 129 25.78 -63.43 -4.56
N ILE A 130 26.17 -62.61 -5.52
CA ILE A 130 25.88 -62.80 -6.95
C ILE A 130 26.28 -64.22 -7.39
N GLY A 131 25.33 -64.97 -7.93
CA GLY A 131 25.50 -66.39 -8.36
C GLY A 131 25.55 -67.37 -7.22
N GLY A 132 25.41 -66.91 -5.96
CA GLY A 132 25.29 -67.79 -4.80
C GLY A 132 23.96 -68.52 -4.77
N GLU A 133 23.96 -69.82 -4.52
CA GLU A 133 22.77 -70.62 -4.42
C GLU A 133 22.71 -71.30 -3.05
N ILE A 134 21.59 -71.23 -2.34
CA ILE A 134 21.32 -71.91 -1.07
C ILE A 134 20.07 -72.74 -1.26
N TRP A 135 20.20 -74.06 -1.20
CA TRP A 135 19.13 -74.99 -1.48
C TRP A 135 18.93 -75.97 -0.28
N SER A 136 17.70 -76.11 0.09
CA SER A 136 17.30 -77.18 0.95
C SER A 136 16.96 -78.44 0.10
N SER A 137 17.04 -79.65 0.68
CA SER A 137 16.82 -80.87 -0.11
C SER A 137 15.39 -81.42 -0.18
N GLY A 138 14.39 -80.60 0.28
CA GLY A 138 12.98 -81.02 0.27
C GLY A 138 11.95 -79.94 0.31
N LEU A 139 10.71 -80.28 -0.03
CA LEU A 139 9.59 -79.30 0.05
C LEU A 139 9.39 -78.78 1.49
N ASN A 140 9.30 -77.49 1.69
CA ASN A 140 9.17 -76.79 2.96
C ASN A 140 10.35 -77.00 3.93
N SER A 141 11.50 -77.54 3.49
CA SER A 141 12.70 -77.58 4.26
C SER A 141 13.36 -76.26 4.41
N LYS A 142 14.21 -76.15 5.44
CA LYS A 142 14.88 -74.83 5.71
C LYS A 142 16.18 -74.71 4.91
N ALA A 143 16.23 -73.71 4.09
CA ALA A 143 17.48 -73.28 3.45
C ALA A 143 18.40 -72.61 4.48
N VAL A 144 17.87 -71.79 5.36
CA VAL A 144 18.59 -71.21 6.48
C VAL A 144 17.71 -71.27 7.73
N GLU A 145 18.26 -71.85 8.83
CA GLU A 145 17.60 -71.82 10.13
C GLU A 145 18.46 -71.02 11.16
N TYR A 146 17.85 -70.01 11.75
CA TYR A 146 18.38 -69.35 12.92
C TYR A 146 17.79 -69.99 14.17
N GLU A 147 18.61 -70.71 14.98
CA GLU A 147 18.16 -71.33 16.20
C GLU A 147 18.04 -70.38 17.39
N ALA A 148 17.28 -70.74 18.42
CA ALA A 148 17.14 -69.96 19.63
C ALA A 148 18.52 -69.58 20.20
N GLY A 149 18.72 -68.28 20.41
CA GLY A 149 19.95 -67.66 20.84
C GLY A 149 20.83 -67.08 19.74
N ALA A 150 20.56 -67.33 18.49
CA ALA A 150 21.25 -66.66 17.34
C ALA A 150 20.77 -65.26 17.10
N ASP A 151 20.55 -64.47 18.14
CA ASP A 151 20.02 -63.11 18.05
C ASP A 151 20.87 -62.17 17.18
N ASN A 152 20.23 -61.17 16.59
CA ASN A 152 20.83 -60.23 15.65
C ASN A 152 21.34 -60.89 14.36
N GLY A 153 20.73 -62.01 13.92
CA GLY A 153 21.08 -62.70 12.70
C GLY A 153 20.66 -61.88 11.46
N ILE A 154 21.54 -61.73 10.51
CA ILE A 154 21.32 -61.01 9.26
C ILE A 154 21.36 -61.99 8.11
N PHE A 155 20.34 -61.95 7.26
CA PHE A 155 20.33 -62.63 5.97
C PHE A 155 20.29 -61.57 4.84
N GLU A 156 21.33 -61.51 4.04
CA GLU A 156 21.48 -60.63 2.91
C GLU A 156 21.38 -61.34 1.59
N MET A 157 20.47 -60.91 0.77
CA MET A 157 20.33 -61.31 -0.63
C MET A 157 20.95 -60.26 -1.55
N ARG A 158 21.76 -60.74 -2.50
CA ARG A 158 22.30 -59.93 -3.58
C ARG A 158 21.73 -60.33 -4.93
N THR A 159 21.92 -59.46 -5.94
CA THR A 159 21.44 -59.67 -7.31
C THR A 159 21.76 -61.07 -7.83
N ASN A 160 20.76 -61.70 -8.46
CA ASN A 160 20.88 -63.03 -9.07
C ASN A 160 21.30 -64.13 -8.12
N SER A 161 21.20 -63.95 -6.81
CA SER A 161 21.34 -65.06 -5.84
C SER A 161 20.05 -65.86 -5.76
N ILE A 162 20.17 -67.14 -5.47
CA ILE A 162 19.05 -68.08 -5.42
C ILE A 162 18.92 -68.66 -4.00
N VAL A 163 17.71 -68.66 -3.48
CA VAL A 163 17.34 -69.37 -2.26
C VAL A 163 16.18 -70.29 -2.58
N ASP A 164 16.36 -71.58 -2.37
CA ASP A 164 15.30 -72.57 -2.48
C ASP A 164 15.13 -73.25 -1.12
N GLY A 165 13.96 -73.06 -0.52
CA GLY A 165 13.64 -73.42 0.86
C GLY A 165 13.32 -72.19 1.73
N VAL A 166 13.04 -72.46 3.01
CA VAL A 166 12.67 -71.46 3.99
C VAL A 166 13.89 -70.88 4.65
N VAL A 167 13.93 -69.55 4.76
CA VAL A 167 14.82 -68.78 5.64
C VAL A 167 14.04 -68.42 6.91
N ASP A 168 14.34 -69.10 8.00
CA ASP A 168 13.59 -69.09 9.23
C ASP A 168 14.33 -68.39 10.37
N ALA A 169 13.85 -67.20 10.72
CA ALA A 169 14.32 -66.38 11.84
C ALA A 169 13.28 -66.28 12.98
N THR A 170 12.27 -67.17 13.01
CA THR A 170 11.17 -67.11 14.00
C THR A 170 11.60 -67.33 15.43
N LYS A 171 12.78 -67.92 15.67
CA LYS A 171 13.27 -68.23 17.00
C LYS A 171 14.20 -67.20 17.61
N ILE A 172 14.51 -66.14 16.88
CA ILE A 172 15.49 -65.12 17.27
C ILE A 172 14.90 -63.72 17.33
N SER A 173 15.55 -62.88 18.11
CA SER A 173 15.22 -61.44 18.18
C SER A 173 16.16 -60.60 17.32
N ASN A 174 15.68 -59.40 16.90
CA ASN A 174 16.44 -58.42 16.11
C ASN A 174 17.00 -58.93 14.79
N SER A 175 16.32 -59.89 14.19
CA SER A 175 16.71 -60.43 12.88
C SER A 175 16.52 -59.44 11.77
N LYS A 176 17.37 -59.46 10.75
CA LYS A 176 17.28 -58.56 9.63
C LYS A 176 17.38 -59.33 8.29
N LEU A 177 16.44 -59.01 7.38
CA LEU A 177 16.50 -59.37 5.97
C LEU A 177 17.04 -58.16 5.19
N VAL A 178 18.14 -58.30 4.47
CA VAL A 178 18.80 -57.27 3.69
C VAL A 178 18.71 -57.61 2.22
N LEU A 179 18.22 -56.63 1.42
CA LEU A 179 18.36 -56.60 -0.01
C LEU A 179 19.60 -55.78 -0.34
N GLY A 180 20.71 -56.49 -0.56
CA GLY A 180 22.05 -55.92 -0.65
C GLY A 180 22.61 -55.93 -2.07
N GLY A 181 23.84 -55.47 -2.21
CA GLY A 181 24.58 -55.41 -3.45
C GLY A 181 25.84 -54.58 -3.31
N ASN A 182 26.89 -54.92 -4.07
CA ASN A 182 28.16 -54.23 -4.00
C ASN A 182 28.68 -53.76 -5.36
N THR A 183 27.88 -53.93 -6.41
CA THR A 183 28.20 -53.47 -7.76
C THR A 183 27.19 -52.40 -8.18
N ALA A 184 27.67 -51.35 -8.80
CA ALA A 184 26.83 -50.25 -9.22
C ALA A 184 25.93 -50.62 -10.41
N LYS A 185 24.72 -50.00 -10.44
CA LYS A 185 23.70 -50.13 -11.50
C LYS A 185 23.08 -51.51 -11.65
N GLU A 186 22.95 -52.25 -10.58
CA GLU A 186 22.17 -53.48 -10.56
C GLU A 186 20.68 -53.19 -10.50
N ASN A 187 19.88 -54.01 -11.23
CA ASN A 187 18.44 -53.93 -11.15
C ASN A 187 17.88 -55.33 -10.80
N SER A 188 17.43 -55.44 -9.57
CA SER A 188 17.00 -56.72 -8.98
C SER A 188 15.54 -56.70 -8.61
N THR A 189 14.95 -57.90 -8.47
CA THR A 189 13.55 -58.02 -8.08
C THR A 189 13.43 -58.91 -6.89
N PHE A 190 12.66 -58.49 -5.89
CA PHE A 190 12.25 -59.30 -4.75
C PHE A 190 10.74 -59.40 -4.68
N ILE A 191 10.22 -60.59 -4.40
CA ILE A 191 8.77 -60.84 -4.36
C ILE A 191 8.30 -60.75 -2.91
N ALA A 192 7.61 -59.70 -2.54
CA ALA A 192 7.10 -59.41 -1.19
C ALA A 192 6.19 -60.55 -0.65
N SER A 193 5.42 -61.21 -1.49
CA SER A 193 4.57 -62.34 -1.06
C SER A 193 5.32 -63.56 -0.52
N LYS A 194 6.65 -63.60 -0.66
CA LYS A 194 7.53 -64.56 -0.04
C LYS A 194 7.86 -64.23 1.42
N ILE A 195 7.48 -63.06 1.93
CA ILE A 195 7.68 -62.68 3.32
C ILE A 195 6.45 -62.99 4.16
N GLY A 196 6.64 -63.50 5.37
CA GLY A 196 5.59 -63.72 6.35
C GLY A 196 5.58 -65.12 6.95
N ASN A 197 4.69 -65.33 7.90
CA ASN A 197 4.58 -66.64 8.58
C ASN A 197 4.16 -67.73 7.59
N GLY A 198 4.89 -68.82 7.59
CA GLY A 198 4.71 -69.94 6.65
C GLY A 198 5.11 -69.66 5.19
N ARG A 199 5.86 -68.55 5.00
CA ARG A 199 6.41 -68.14 3.70
C ARG A 199 7.91 -68.42 3.65
N GLN A 200 8.54 -68.14 2.51
CA GLN A 200 9.96 -68.38 2.30
C GLN A 200 10.88 -67.62 3.27
N TYR A 201 10.55 -66.36 3.58
CA TYR A 201 11.31 -65.51 4.53
C TYR A 201 10.40 -65.22 5.72
N GLN A 202 10.66 -65.85 6.84
CA GLN A 202 9.80 -65.73 8.03
C GLN A 202 10.59 -65.37 9.29
N GLY A 203 9.91 -64.67 10.21
CA GLY A 203 10.44 -64.32 11.52
C GLY A 203 11.41 -63.15 11.54
N PHE A 204 11.64 -62.47 10.45
CA PHE A 204 12.46 -61.26 10.44
C PHE A 204 11.69 -60.10 11.10
N SER A 205 12.42 -59.36 11.96
CA SER A 205 11.90 -58.18 12.65
C SER A 205 12.27 -56.86 11.97
N ASN A 206 13.28 -56.87 11.10
CA ASN A 206 13.79 -55.69 10.37
C ASN A 206 14.06 -56.06 8.91
N TYR A 207 13.84 -55.07 8.03
CA TYR A 207 14.03 -55.22 6.58
C TYR A 207 14.84 -54.04 6.10
N GLU A 208 15.85 -54.30 5.29
CA GLU A 208 16.74 -53.21 4.83
C GLU A 208 17.05 -53.35 3.36
N VAL A 209 17.11 -52.22 2.66
CA VAL A 209 17.77 -52.09 1.36
C VAL A 209 19.09 -51.38 1.60
N ASN A 210 20.17 -52.04 1.28
CA ASN A 210 21.51 -51.53 1.42
C ASN A 210 22.35 -52.07 0.24
N THR A 211 22.18 -51.41 -0.90
CA THR A 211 22.83 -51.77 -2.16
C THR A 211 23.60 -50.58 -2.67
N SER A 212 24.53 -50.80 -3.61
CA SER A 212 25.37 -49.74 -4.13
C SER A 212 24.55 -48.61 -4.75
N GLU A 213 25.06 -47.39 -4.69
CA GLU A 213 24.45 -46.24 -5.30
C GLU A 213 24.12 -46.49 -6.79
N GLY A 214 22.94 -46.10 -7.22
CA GLY A 214 22.44 -46.33 -8.58
C GLY A 214 21.91 -47.72 -8.86
N SER A 215 21.92 -48.64 -7.89
CA SER A 215 21.30 -49.97 -7.96
C SER A 215 19.86 -49.91 -7.40
N THR A 216 18.99 -50.76 -7.93
CA THR A 216 17.56 -50.77 -7.59
C THR A 216 17.12 -52.18 -7.20
N TRP A 217 16.42 -52.28 -6.09
CA TRP A 217 15.60 -53.43 -5.75
C TRP A 217 14.11 -53.15 -6.03
N ASN A 218 13.53 -53.87 -6.99
CA ASN A 218 12.09 -53.79 -7.29
C ASN A 218 11.37 -54.73 -6.33
N LEU A 219 10.57 -54.19 -5.47
CA LEU A 219 9.72 -54.94 -4.55
C LEU A 219 8.35 -55.11 -5.17
N ILE A 220 8.08 -56.33 -5.63
CA ILE A 220 6.81 -56.67 -6.33
C ILE A 220 6.00 -57.67 -5.51
N GLY A 221 4.69 -57.78 -5.84
CA GLY A 221 3.75 -58.60 -5.07
C GLY A 221 3.39 -57.95 -3.76
N GLU A 222 2.61 -58.63 -2.94
CA GLU A 222 2.04 -58.09 -1.71
C GLU A 222 2.24 -59.06 -0.54
N THR A 223 2.38 -58.46 0.65
CA THR A 223 2.41 -59.24 1.92
C THR A 223 1.61 -58.50 2.99
N THR A 224 1.03 -59.27 3.90
CA THR A 224 0.39 -58.72 5.12
C THR A 224 1.29 -58.76 6.34
N ALA A 225 2.55 -59.24 6.16
CA ALA A 225 3.49 -59.27 7.28
C ALA A 225 3.87 -57.85 7.71
N LEU A 226 4.21 -57.70 8.99
CA LEU A 226 4.81 -56.50 9.52
C LEU A 226 6.27 -56.40 9.05
N THR A 227 6.55 -55.50 8.15
CA THR A 227 7.89 -55.37 7.54
C THR A 227 8.36 -53.92 7.61
N PRO A 228 8.94 -53.47 8.74
CA PRO A 228 9.54 -52.13 8.86
C PRO A 228 10.82 -52.06 8.00
N TRP A 229 10.67 -51.45 6.83
CA TRP A 229 11.77 -51.30 5.88
C TRP A 229 12.63 -50.06 6.22
N THR A 230 13.93 -50.23 6.09
CA THR A 230 14.92 -49.14 6.09
C THR A 230 15.64 -49.11 4.75
N VAL A 231 15.72 -47.97 4.10
CA VAL A 231 16.46 -47.79 2.87
C VAL A 231 17.73 -46.99 3.19
N THR A 232 18.85 -47.69 3.25
CA THR A 232 20.13 -47.14 3.72
C THR A 232 20.97 -46.62 2.55
N GLU A 233 21.05 -47.41 1.48
CA GLU A 233 21.78 -47.06 0.25
C GLU A 233 21.10 -47.72 -0.94
N GLY A 234 21.23 -47.11 -2.14
CA GLY A 234 20.54 -47.55 -3.36
C GLY A 234 19.03 -47.23 -3.38
N THR A 235 18.27 -47.89 -4.22
CA THR A 235 16.87 -47.63 -4.46
C THR A 235 15.98 -48.80 -4.14
N LEU A 236 14.95 -48.57 -3.34
CA LEU A 236 13.79 -49.47 -3.19
C LEU A 236 12.65 -48.99 -4.09
N ALA A 237 12.36 -49.70 -5.16
CA ALA A 237 11.29 -49.39 -6.07
C ALA A 237 10.04 -50.21 -5.73
N ILE A 238 8.90 -49.56 -5.62
CA ILE A 238 7.60 -50.17 -5.29
C ILE A 238 6.56 -49.86 -6.32
N VAL A 239 5.59 -50.73 -6.49
CA VAL A 239 4.40 -50.56 -7.36
C VAL A 239 3.12 -50.42 -6.55
N SER A 240 3.15 -50.79 -5.28
CA SER A 240 2.00 -50.73 -4.34
C SER A 240 2.53 -50.60 -2.91
N ASP A 241 1.84 -49.93 -2.01
CA ASP A 241 2.21 -49.89 -0.57
C ASP A 241 2.13 -51.28 0.07
N HIS A 242 1.22 -52.16 -0.40
CA HIS A 242 1.11 -53.52 0.10
C HIS A 242 2.38 -54.35 -0.17
N SER A 243 3.23 -53.94 -1.10
CA SER A 243 4.56 -54.55 -1.29
C SER A 243 5.46 -54.37 -0.06
N LEU A 244 5.25 -53.28 0.67
CA LEU A 244 5.98 -52.97 1.92
C LEU A 244 5.32 -53.66 3.15
N GLY A 245 4.32 -54.51 3.00
CA GLY A 245 3.62 -55.23 4.07
C GLY A 245 2.58 -54.38 4.83
N SER A 246 2.30 -54.80 6.11
CA SER A 246 1.35 -54.05 6.95
C SER A 246 1.73 -52.58 7.10
N THR A 247 0.74 -51.71 7.04
CA THR A 247 0.93 -50.23 7.21
C THR A 247 1.38 -49.85 8.63
N ASP A 248 1.27 -50.79 9.62
CA ASP A 248 1.84 -50.58 10.94
C ASP A 248 3.40 -50.54 10.92
N GLY A 249 4.02 -51.10 9.87
CA GLY A 249 5.47 -51.12 9.67
C GLY A 249 5.94 -49.77 9.07
N ALA A 250 6.63 -48.95 9.83
CA ALA A 250 7.16 -47.68 9.33
C ALA A 250 8.22 -47.91 8.23
N LEU A 251 8.29 -47.01 7.27
CA LEU A 251 9.40 -46.94 6.32
C LEU A 251 10.42 -45.90 6.78
N THR A 252 11.67 -46.29 6.92
CA THR A 252 12.76 -45.37 7.29
C THR A 252 13.65 -45.09 6.10
N LEU A 253 13.84 -43.83 5.75
CA LEU A 253 14.84 -43.39 4.78
C LEU A 253 16.11 -42.97 5.54
N ASN A 254 17.18 -43.67 5.30
CA ASN A 254 18.46 -43.50 5.98
C ASN A 254 19.61 -43.31 4.97
N GLY A 255 19.36 -42.59 3.90
CA GLY A 255 20.35 -42.33 2.86
C GLY A 255 20.00 -42.91 1.50
N GLY A 256 19.15 -43.93 1.44
CA GLY A 256 18.68 -44.54 0.19
C GLY A 256 17.41 -43.85 -0.37
N VAL A 257 16.99 -44.32 -1.51
CA VAL A 257 15.87 -43.79 -2.29
C VAL A 257 14.67 -44.71 -2.23
N LEU A 258 13.48 -44.17 -1.91
CA LEU A 258 12.22 -44.83 -2.21
C LEU A 258 11.73 -44.37 -3.59
N GLN A 259 11.52 -45.31 -4.50
CA GLN A 259 10.93 -45.03 -5.83
C GLN A 259 9.51 -45.60 -5.95
N THR A 260 8.58 -44.77 -6.38
CA THR A 260 7.25 -45.22 -6.82
C THR A 260 7.19 -45.30 -8.34
N VAL A 261 7.01 -46.55 -8.85
CA VAL A 261 6.95 -46.80 -10.29
C VAL A 261 5.56 -46.51 -10.86
N LEU A 262 4.53 -46.74 -10.06
CA LEU A 262 3.11 -46.46 -10.32
C LEU A 262 2.56 -45.58 -9.23
N ASN A 263 1.32 -45.10 -9.40
CA ASN A 263 0.64 -44.32 -8.36
C ASN A 263 0.44 -45.17 -7.10
N VAL A 264 0.92 -44.70 -5.98
CA VAL A 264 0.88 -45.37 -4.69
C VAL A 264 0.19 -44.50 -3.67
N ASN A 265 -0.78 -45.04 -2.95
CA ASN A 265 -1.40 -44.45 -1.78
C ASN A 265 -0.92 -45.21 -0.54
N SER A 266 -0.45 -44.53 0.47
CA SER A 266 0.06 -45.14 1.72
C SER A 266 -0.41 -44.33 2.94
N ASP A 267 -0.90 -45.04 3.94
CA ASP A 267 -1.17 -44.48 5.28
C ASP A 267 -0.07 -44.89 6.29
N ARG A 268 1.05 -45.37 5.77
CA ARG A 268 2.24 -45.74 6.53
C ARG A 268 2.95 -44.54 7.12
N ARG A 269 3.54 -44.69 8.30
CA ARG A 269 4.46 -43.71 8.84
C ARG A 269 5.80 -43.77 8.13
N PHE A 270 6.36 -42.60 7.86
CA PHE A 270 7.71 -42.44 7.33
C PHE A 270 8.63 -41.84 8.39
N ASN A 271 9.87 -42.33 8.45
CA ASN A 271 10.86 -41.78 9.34
C ASN A 271 12.10 -41.35 8.55
N LEU A 272 12.54 -40.12 8.72
CA LEU A 272 13.69 -39.53 8.04
C LEU A 272 14.86 -39.43 9.03
N THR A 273 15.94 -40.13 8.77
CA THR A 273 17.16 -39.99 9.56
C THR A 273 18.00 -38.81 9.09
N ALA A 274 19.05 -38.44 9.80
CA ALA A 274 19.95 -37.36 9.38
C ALA A 274 20.54 -37.56 7.97
N GLU A 275 20.67 -38.79 7.53
CA GLU A 275 21.21 -39.14 6.20
C GLU A 275 20.17 -39.15 5.08
N SER A 276 18.89 -38.92 5.36
CA SER A 276 17.78 -39.07 4.41
C SER A 276 17.92 -38.23 3.15
N LEU A 277 18.58 -37.07 3.22
CA LEU A 277 18.81 -36.19 2.05
C LEU A 277 19.84 -36.73 1.04
N ASN A 278 20.67 -37.74 1.42
CA ASN A 278 21.57 -38.40 0.48
C ASN A 278 20.78 -39.18 -0.59
N GLY A 279 19.57 -39.63 -0.23
CA GLY A 279 18.64 -40.31 -1.13
C GLY A 279 17.36 -39.52 -1.33
N GLY A 280 16.25 -39.97 -0.74
CA GLY A 280 14.97 -39.30 -0.74
C GLY A 280 13.83 -40.11 -1.38
N ILE A 281 12.87 -39.43 -1.94
CA ILE A 281 11.69 -40.00 -2.63
C ILE A 281 11.73 -39.66 -4.12
N LEU A 282 11.76 -40.68 -4.97
CA LEU A 282 11.71 -40.59 -6.41
C LEU A 282 10.31 -41.02 -6.88
N THR A 283 9.54 -40.09 -7.42
CA THR A 283 8.21 -40.37 -7.92
C THR A 283 8.19 -40.43 -9.46
N ASP A 284 8.07 -41.62 -10.04
CA ASP A 284 7.72 -41.82 -11.44
C ASP A 284 6.20 -41.94 -11.59
N GLY A 285 5.53 -42.51 -10.59
CA GLY A 285 4.09 -42.41 -10.34
C GLY A 285 3.81 -41.58 -9.10
N ASP A 286 2.61 -41.00 -8.97
CA ASP A 286 2.23 -40.18 -7.82
C ASP A 286 2.30 -40.98 -6.50
N LEU A 287 2.84 -40.39 -5.47
CA LEU A 287 2.85 -40.96 -4.13
C LEU A 287 1.99 -40.08 -3.19
N THR A 288 0.94 -40.67 -2.66
CA THR A 288 0.11 -40.04 -1.63
C THR A 288 0.43 -40.62 -0.26
N LEU A 289 0.86 -39.77 0.66
CA LEU A 289 1.10 -40.10 2.06
C LEU A 289 0.08 -39.37 2.93
N THR A 290 -0.78 -40.16 3.60
CA THR A 290 -1.83 -39.60 4.46
C THR A 290 -1.45 -39.56 5.94
N ASN A 291 -0.37 -40.26 6.33
CA ASN A 291 0.14 -40.28 7.69
C ASN A 291 1.37 -39.38 7.82
N VAL A 292 1.87 -39.23 9.04
CA VAL A 292 2.98 -38.35 9.40
C VAL A 292 4.31 -38.83 8.85
N ILE A 293 5.10 -37.93 8.33
CA ILE A 293 6.54 -38.09 8.11
C ILE A 293 7.25 -37.45 9.28
N SER A 294 8.05 -38.27 10.02
CA SER A 294 8.73 -37.83 11.23
C SER A 294 10.26 -37.97 11.10
N GLY A 295 10.99 -37.37 12.02
CA GLY A 295 12.44 -37.57 12.16
C GLY A 295 13.27 -36.29 12.11
N VAL A 296 14.56 -36.46 12.32
CA VAL A 296 15.52 -35.32 12.31
C VAL A 296 16.07 -35.02 10.92
N GLY A 297 15.82 -35.89 9.96
CA GLY A 297 16.30 -35.76 8.60
C GLY A 297 15.39 -34.86 7.75
N GLY A 298 15.82 -34.63 6.54
CA GLY A 298 15.07 -33.83 5.55
C GLY A 298 14.36 -34.66 4.48
N LEU A 299 13.45 -34.06 3.78
CA LEU A 299 12.69 -34.67 2.68
C LEU A 299 13.23 -34.16 1.35
N LYS A 300 13.76 -35.06 0.53
CA LYS A 300 14.17 -34.77 -0.83
C LYS A 300 13.20 -35.43 -1.80
N LYS A 301 12.52 -34.61 -2.60
CA LYS A 301 11.59 -35.06 -3.64
C LYS A 301 12.28 -34.98 -5.00
N THR A 302 12.34 -36.10 -5.70
CA THR A 302 12.83 -36.21 -7.07
C THR A 302 11.79 -36.92 -7.95
N GLY A 303 12.04 -37.03 -9.27
CA GLY A 303 11.08 -37.59 -10.22
C GLY A 303 10.00 -36.61 -10.64
N ASN A 304 9.39 -36.84 -11.80
CA ASN A 304 8.50 -35.86 -12.43
C ASN A 304 7.03 -35.93 -11.94
N ALA A 305 6.65 -37.04 -11.30
CA ALA A 305 5.30 -37.15 -10.74
C ALA A 305 5.18 -36.43 -9.39
N THR A 306 4.02 -36.42 -8.78
CA THR A 306 3.67 -35.65 -7.61
C THR A 306 3.87 -36.46 -6.32
N LEU A 307 4.46 -35.82 -5.31
CA LEU A 307 4.39 -36.29 -3.91
C LEU A 307 3.27 -35.54 -3.22
N ILE A 308 2.27 -36.24 -2.73
CA ILE A 308 1.09 -35.68 -2.08
C ILE A 308 1.16 -36.01 -0.59
N LEU A 309 1.16 -34.98 0.25
CA LEU A 309 1.25 -35.11 1.71
C LEU A 309 -0.05 -34.61 2.36
N GLY A 310 -0.75 -35.54 3.04
CA GLY A 310 -1.98 -35.23 3.78
C GLY A 310 -1.82 -35.20 5.30
N GLY A 311 -0.68 -35.68 5.82
CA GLY A 311 -0.38 -35.70 7.25
C GLY A 311 0.29 -34.43 7.76
N GLN A 312 0.14 -34.12 9.05
CA GLN A 312 0.92 -33.09 9.73
C GLN A 312 2.32 -33.61 9.99
N ASN A 313 3.25 -33.27 9.11
CA ASN A 313 4.61 -33.79 9.15
C ASN A 313 5.45 -33.02 10.18
N ASP A 314 6.22 -33.77 10.99
CA ASP A 314 7.01 -33.20 12.08
C ASP A 314 8.52 -33.41 11.92
N TYR A 315 8.97 -33.82 10.74
CA TYR A 315 10.41 -33.90 10.45
C TYR A 315 11.03 -32.50 10.47
N THR A 316 12.27 -32.44 10.96
CA THR A 316 12.92 -31.14 11.22
C THR A 316 14.00 -30.73 10.23
N GLY A 317 14.44 -31.65 9.36
CA GLY A 317 15.41 -31.31 8.32
C GLY A 317 14.80 -30.56 7.15
N ARG A 318 15.61 -30.22 6.16
CA ARG A 318 15.18 -29.43 4.98
C ARG A 318 14.24 -30.21 4.08
N THR A 319 13.34 -29.49 3.40
CA THR A 319 12.53 -30.02 2.29
C THR A 319 13.13 -29.54 0.97
N ILE A 320 13.54 -30.43 0.10
CA ILE A 320 14.15 -30.12 -1.20
C ILE A 320 13.30 -30.73 -2.31
N ILE A 321 12.73 -29.89 -3.16
CA ILE A 321 11.97 -30.31 -4.33
C ILE A 321 12.89 -30.14 -5.55
N SER A 322 13.55 -31.22 -5.95
CA SER A 322 14.53 -31.20 -7.04
C SER A 322 13.90 -31.44 -8.42
N SER A 323 12.75 -32.14 -8.49
CA SER A 323 11.96 -32.29 -9.70
C SER A 323 10.53 -32.71 -9.37
N GLY A 324 9.56 -32.41 -10.27
CA GLY A 324 8.15 -32.67 -10.08
C GLY A 324 7.50 -31.76 -9.07
N ASN A 325 6.44 -32.24 -8.41
CA ASN A 325 5.60 -31.41 -7.56
C ASN A 325 5.51 -31.97 -6.13
N LEU A 326 5.48 -31.09 -5.16
CA LEU A 326 5.05 -31.38 -3.80
C LEU A 326 3.66 -30.76 -3.59
N PHE A 327 2.67 -31.58 -3.28
CA PHE A 327 1.29 -31.18 -3.10
C PHE A 327 0.84 -31.45 -1.66
N LEU A 328 0.48 -30.40 -0.92
CA LEU A 328 -0.06 -30.49 0.43
C LEU A 328 -1.58 -30.48 0.37
N THR A 329 -2.24 -31.39 1.09
CA THR A 329 -3.70 -31.55 1.06
C THR A 329 -4.26 -31.70 2.47
N GLY A 330 -5.52 -31.27 2.67
CA GLY A 330 -6.18 -31.38 3.96
C GLY A 330 -5.40 -30.65 5.05
N GLU A 331 -5.06 -31.36 6.12
CA GLU A 331 -4.22 -30.86 7.22
C GLU A 331 -2.71 -31.01 6.96
N GLY A 332 -2.33 -31.44 5.75
CA GLY A 332 -0.94 -31.65 5.38
C GLY A 332 -0.10 -30.40 5.49
N GLY A 333 0.99 -30.47 6.24
CA GLY A 333 1.90 -29.37 6.50
C GLY A 333 3.35 -29.83 6.57
N ILE A 334 4.27 -28.88 6.45
CA ILE A 334 5.71 -29.07 6.55
C ILE A 334 6.35 -27.96 7.40
N GLU A 335 5.61 -27.43 8.35
CA GLU A 335 5.99 -26.28 9.19
C GLU A 335 7.17 -26.53 10.11
N HIS A 336 7.51 -27.79 10.38
CA HIS A 336 8.69 -28.15 11.19
C HIS A 336 9.97 -28.28 10.36
N SER A 337 9.84 -28.30 9.02
CA SER A 337 11.01 -28.35 8.14
C SER A 337 11.86 -27.08 8.30
N GLU A 338 13.19 -27.26 8.41
CA GLU A 338 14.15 -26.16 8.57
C GLU A 338 14.09 -25.12 7.44
N SER A 339 13.94 -25.60 6.21
CA SER A 339 13.79 -24.79 5.00
C SER A 339 13.05 -25.55 3.91
N VAL A 340 12.51 -24.81 2.94
CA VAL A 340 11.91 -25.36 1.73
C VAL A 340 12.62 -24.80 0.51
N GLU A 341 13.16 -25.69 -0.33
CA GLU A 341 13.97 -25.37 -1.48
C GLU A 341 13.33 -25.93 -2.75
N LEU A 342 13.02 -25.05 -3.72
CA LEU A 342 12.43 -25.41 -5.01
C LEU A 342 13.45 -25.23 -6.13
N SER A 343 13.78 -26.31 -6.83
CA SER A 343 14.60 -26.24 -8.04
C SER A 343 13.78 -25.77 -9.24
N LYS A 344 14.44 -25.38 -10.30
CA LYS A 344 13.79 -24.96 -11.56
C LYS A 344 12.81 -26.03 -12.08
N GLY A 345 11.60 -25.60 -12.45
CA GLY A 345 10.54 -26.44 -13.00
C GLY A 345 9.79 -27.28 -11.98
N THR A 346 9.98 -26.99 -10.68
CA THR A 346 9.25 -27.67 -9.61
C THR A 346 8.15 -26.81 -9.01
N SER A 347 7.21 -27.43 -8.32
CA SER A 347 6.18 -26.69 -7.61
C SER A 347 5.94 -27.18 -6.18
N LEU A 348 5.62 -26.22 -5.32
CA LEU A 348 4.96 -26.43 -4.04
C LEU A 348 3.51 -25.98 -4.19
N ASN A 349 2.58 -26.92 -4.09
CA ASN A 349 1.15 -26.65 -4.24
C ASN A 349 0.45 -26.83 -2.88
N ILE A 350 -0.23 -25.76 -2.42
CA ILE A 350 -0.99 -25.75 -1.17
C ILE A 350 -2.49 -25.54 -1.38
N SER A 351 -2.95 -25.51 -2.62
CA SER A 351 -4.32 -25.12 -3.00
C SER A 351 -5.42 -25.97 -2.37
N SER A 352 -5.09 -27.18 -1.92
CA SER A 352 -6.05 -28.11 -1.32
C SER A 352 -5.85 -28.32 0.20
N THR A 353 -5.05 -27.49 0.85
CA THR A 353 -4.95 -27.47 2.32
C THR A 353 -6.22 -26.87 2.93
N THR A 354 -6.56 -27.27 4.16
CA THR A 354 -7.79 -26.80 4.83
C THR A 354 -7.73 -25.30 5.15
N GLY A 355 -6.59 -24.78 5.65
CA GLY A 355 -6.43 -23.40 6.11
C GLY A 355 -5.19 -22.66 5.61
N GLY A 356 -4.52 -23.18 4.56
CA GLY A 356 -3.19 -22.74 4.19
C GLY A 356 -2.12 -23.52 4.97
N THR A 357 -0.88 -23.11 4.88
CA THR A 357 0.23 -23.75 5.59
C THR A 357 1.37 -22.76 5.83
N MET A 358 2.31 -23.17 6.68
CA MET A 358 3.54 -22.44 6.94
C MET A 358 4.76 -23.20 6.41
N VAL A 359 5.71 -22.45 5.89
CA VAL A 359 7.04 -22.96 5.52
C VAL A 359 8.12 -22.05 6.10
N ASN A 360 9.24 -22.66 6.49
CA ASN A 360 10.41 -21.90 6.95
C ASN A 360 11.38 -21.65 5.79
N ASN A 361 12.02 -20.50 5.77
CA ASN A 361 13.14 -20.17 4.89
C ASN A 361 12.94 -20.63 3.44
N LEU A 362 11.84 -20.20 2.81
CA LEU A 362 11.51 -20.60 1.45
C LEU A 362 12.53 -20.03 0.45
N THR A 363 13.06 -20.90 -0.39
CA THR A 363 13.91 -20.53 -1.53
C THR A 363 13.39 -21.18 -2.80
N GLY A 364 13.68 -20.59 -3.94
CA GLY A 364 13.28 -21.17 -5.22
C GLY A 364 14.02 -20.57 -6.39
N ASP A 365 14.43 -21.43 -7.31
CA ASP A 365 15.06 -21.03 -8.56
C ASP A 365 14.07 -20.36 -9.51
N GLU A 366 14.59 -19.60 -10.47
CA GLU A 366 13.78 -19.09 -11.57
C GLU A 366 13.08 -20.23 -12.32
N GLY A 367 11.76 -20.12 -12.51
CA GLY A 367 10.91 -21.15 -13.11
C GLY A 367 10.44 -22.21 -12.14
N SER A 368 10.64 -22.05 -10.83
CA SER A 368 9.90 -22.78 -9.80
C SER A 368 8.57 -22.09 -9.50
N HIS A 369 7.63 -22.80 -8.90
CA HIS A 369 6.27 -22.29 -8.69
C HIS A 369 5.76 -22.58 -7.28
N VAL A 370 5.12 -21.58 -6.67
CA VAL A 370 4.25 -21.76 -5.50
C VAL A 370 2.81 -21.61 -5.97
N VAL A 371 2.00 -22.64 -5.80
CA VAL A 371 0.58 -22.67 -6.18
C VAL A 371 -0.27 -22.53 -4.94
N LEU A 372 -1.00 -21.43 -4.82
CA LEU A 372 -1.77 -21.06 -3.63
C LEU A 372 -3.24 -21.50 -3.68
N GLY A 373 -3.85 -21.44 -4.87
CA GLY A 373 -5.31 -21.54 -4.99
C GLY A 373 -5.99 -20.34 -4.31
N ASP A 374 -6.79 -20.62 -3.28
CA ASP A 374 -7.42 -19.61 -2.40
C ASP A 374 -6.81 -19.60 -0.99
N ARG A 375 -5.60 -20.18 -0.81
CA ARG A 375 -4.95 -20.36 0.49
C ARG A 375 -3.85 -19.35 0.73
N PHE A 376 -3.60 -19.04 2.00
CA PHE A 376 -2.45 -18.25 2.40
C PHE A 376 -1.25 -19.16 2.65
N LEU A 377 -0.10 -18.79 2.06
CA LEU A 377 1.18 -19.37 2.47
C LEU A 377 1.83 -18.44 3.50
N THR A 378 2.09 -18.99 4.67
CA THR A 378 2.92 -18.32 5.66
C THR A 378 4.38 -18.65 5.41
N VAL A 379 5.18 -17.64 5.11
CA VAL A 379 6.65 -17.79 5.00
C VAL A 379 7.29 -17.26 6.26
N ASN A 380 7.78 -18.17 7.09
CA ASN A 380 8.48 -17.85 8.33
C ASN A 380 9.99 -17.79 8.06
N SER A 381 10.54 -16.59 7.95
CA SER A 381 11.96 -16.38 7.66
C SER A 381 12.76 -16.35 8.95
N LEU A 382 13.41 -17.45 9.24
CA LEU A 382 14.37 -17.60 10.35
C LEU A 382 15.78 -17.19 9.91
N ALA A 383 16.07 -17.28 8.61
CA ALA A 383 17.25 -16.79 7.93
C ALA A 383 16.85 -16.06 6.65
N ASP A 384 17.74 -15.25 6.09
CA ASP A 384 17.51 -14.56 4.83
C ASP A 384 17.33 -15.57 3.69
N SER A 385 16.29 -15.37 2.89
CA SER A 385 15.96 -16.28 1.80
C SER A 385 15.48 -15.54 0.56
N VAL A 386 15.66 -16.16 -0.61
CA VAL A 386 15.30 -15.61 -1.91
C VAL A 386 14.45 -16.60 -2.69
N PHE A 387 13.33 -16.17 -3.16
CA PHE A 387 12.45 -16.91 -4.05
C PHE A 387 12.40 -16.20 -5.42
N SER A 388 13.00 -16.86 -6.43
CA SER A 388 13.10 -16.32 -7.78
C SER A 388 12.05 -16.91 -8.74
N GLY A 389 11.23 -17.83 -8.26
CA GLY A 389 10.16 -18.46 -9.00
C GLY A 389 8.88 -17.62 -9.08
N GLU A 390 7.82 -18.21 -9.61
CA GLU A 390 6.48 -17.62 -9.62
C GLU A 390 5.77 -17.92 -8.29
N PHE A 391 5.32 -16.85 -7.62
CA PHE A 391 4.58 -16.96 -6.36
C PHE A 391 3.09 -16.65 -6.61
N GLY A 392 2.26 -17.68 -6.58
CA GLY A 392 0.87 -17.63 -6.99
C GLY A 392 0.69 -17.51 -8.50
N ALA A 393 -0.22 -18.28 -9.07
CA ALA A 393 -0.55 -18.22 -10.49
C ALA A 393 -1.63 -17.18 -10.78
N GLU A 394 -1.83 -16.85 -12.05
CA GLU A 394 -2.86 -15.91 -12.46
C GLU A 394 -4.27 -16.44 -12.11
N GLY A 395 -5.06 -15.59 -11.46
CA GLY A 395 -6.41 -15.92 -11.02
C GLY A 395 -6.49 -16.56 -9.63
N GLU A 396 -5.37 -16.89 -9.00
CA GLU A 396 -5.37 -17.38 -7.61
C GLU A 396 -5.68 -16.25 -6.63
N THR A 397 -6.58 -16.53 -5.68
CA THR A 397 -7.01 -15.58 -4.64
C THR A 397 -6.31 -15.78 -3.31
N GLY A 398 -5.42 -16.74 -3.23
CA GLY A 398 -4.54 -16.94 -2.08
C GLY A 398 -3.57 -15.80 -1.88
N GLY A 399 -2.95 -15.72 -0.70
CA GLY A 399 -2.10 -14.61 -0.32
C GLY A 399 -0.80 -15.03 0.38
N LEU A 400 -0.02 -14.03 0.76
CA LEU A 400 1.26 -14.18 1.45
C LEU A 400 1.20 -13.61 2.87
N LEU A 401 1.55 -14.43 3.85
CA LEU A 401 1.85 -13.97 5.21
C LEU A 401 3.34 -14.16 5.48
N LYS A 402 4.09 -13.06 5.53
CA LYS A 402 5.51 -13.08 5.90
C LYS A 402 5.66 -12.92 7.41
N THR A 403 6.30 -13.91 8.06
CA THR A 403 6.64 -13.91 9.50
C THR A 403 8.14 -14.14 9.70
N GLY A 404 8.61 -14.16 10.95
CA GLY A 404 10.02 -14.32 11.27
C GLY A 404 10.84 -13.04 11.04
N ALA A 405 11.93 -12.90 11.78
CA ALA A 405 12.71 -11.67 11.86
C ALA A 405 13.63 -11.43 10.65
N ALA A 406 14.00 -12.47 9.92
CA ALA A 406 14.89 -12.37 8.76
C ALA A 406 14.16 -11.89 7.49
N SER A 407 14.92 -11.65 6.44
CA SER A 407 14.41 -11.14 5.16
C SER A 407 13.90 -12.29 4.28
N PHE A 408 12.75 -12.06 3.64
CA PHE A 408 12.27 -12.86 2.52
C PHE A 408 12.25 -12.00 1.26
N THR A 409 13.00 -12.41 0.24
CA THR A 409 13.09 -11.68 -1.02
C THR A 409 12.30 -12.39 -2.10
N LEU A 410 11.35 -11.70 -2.70
CA LEU A 410 10.68 -12.11 -3.93
C LEU A 410 11.45 -11.50 -5.11
N ALA A 411 11.99 -12.35 -5.97
CA ALA A 411 12.76 -11.93 -7.15
C ALA A 411 12.09 -12.34 -8.47
N GLY A 412 11.04 -13.15 -8.42
CA GLY A 412 10.27 -13.61 -9.57
C GLY A 412 8.96 -12.89 -9.76
N GLN A 413 8.11 -13.43 -10.61
CA GLN A 413 6.75 -12.93 -10.85
C GLN A 413 5.80 -13.34 -9.71
N ASN A 414 4.96 -12.41 -9.26
CA ASN A 414 3.98 -12.68 -8.21
C ASN A 414 2.59 -12.33 -8.76
N ASN A 415 1.77 -13.36 -8.98
CA ASN A 415 0.51 -13.23 -9.71
C ASN A 415 -0.74 -13.40 -8.83
N TYR A 416 -0.58 -13.72 -7.55
CA TYR A 416 -1.68 -13.89 -6.62
C TYR A 416 -2.44 -12.58 -6.39
N THR A 417 -3.75 -12.68 -6.12
CA THR A 417 -4.64 -11.53 -5.91
C THR A 417 -5.09 -11.37 -4.45
N GLY A 418 -4.76 -12.32 -3.59
CA GLY A 418 -5.01 -12.20 -2.15
C GLY A 418 -4.07 -11.19 -1.47
N ASP A 419 -4.25 -11.01 -0.19
CA ASP A 419 -3.51 -10.02 0.56
C ASP A 419 -2.04 -10.41 0.79
N THR A 420 -1.18 -9.41 0.88
CA THR A 420 0.19 -9.54 1.37
C THR A 420 0.28 -8.93 2.76
N THR A 421 0.60 -9.74 3.75
CA THR A 421 0.82 -9.25 5.12
C THR A 421 2.25 -9.51 5.55
N VAL A 422 2.95 -8.48 5.98
CA VAL A 422 4.26 -8.60 6.62
C VAL A 422 4.08 -8.41 8.13
N SER A 423 4.08 -9.51 8.86
CA SER A 423 3.87 -9.48 10.31
C SER A 423 5.14 -9.23 11.09
N ALA A 424 6.29 -9.62 10.57
CA ALA A 424 7.60 -9.41 11.20
C ALA A 424 8.73 -9.48 10.16
N GLY A 425 9.85 -8.87 10.47
CA GLY A 425 11.03 -8.85 9.63
C GLY A 425 10.81 -8.09 8.32
N LYS A 426 11.44 -8.55 7.26
CA LYS A 426 11.49 -7.81 5.99
C LYS A 426 10.99 -8.64 4.82
N LEU A 427 10.06 -8.10 4.05
CA LEU A 427 9.73 -8.54 2.70
C LEU A 427 10.46 -7.65 1.71
N SER A 428 11.35 -8.21 0.90
CA SER A 428 12.09 -7.48 -0.13
C SER A 428 11.59 -7.86 -1.52
N LEU A 429 11.51 -6.88 -2.40
CA LEU A 429 11.29 -7.11 -3.83
C LEU A 429 12.57 -6.78 -4.57
N SER A 430 12.95 -7.57 -5.56
CA SER A 430 14.17 -7.35 -6.33
C SER A 430 13.99 -7.61 -7.82
N GLY A 431 14.80 -6.94 -8.66
CA GLY A 431 14.68 -7.02 -10.11
C GLY A 431 13.33 -6.48 -10.60
N ASP A 432 12.67 -7.20 -11.47
CA ASP A 432 11.36 -6.84 -12.02
C ASP A 432 10.17 -7.40 -11.19
N SER A 433 10.48 -7.95 -10.02
CA SER A 433 9.45 -8.48 -9.11
C SER A 433 8.53 -7.37 -8.58
N ASN A 434 7.25 -7.64 -8.53
CA ASN A 434 6.23 -6.76 -8.01
C ASN A 434 5.14 -7.55 -7.29
N ILE A 435 4.28 -6.87 -6.55
CA ILE A 435 3.09 -7.40 -5.89
C ILE A 435 1.84 -6.58 -6.25
N GLU A 436 1.80 -6.05 -7.46
CA GLU A 436 0.75 -5.13 -7.92
C GLU A 436 -0.64 -5.76 -8.02
N LYS A 437 -0.70 -7.10 -8.14
CA LYS A 437 -1.97 -7.83 -8.17
C LYS A 437 -2.50 -8.17 -6.77
N SER A 438 -1.67 -8.10 -5.74
CA SER A 438 -2.09 -8.33 -4.34
C SER A 438 -3.24 -7.39 -3.95
N GLY A 439 -4.25 -7.90 -3.25
CA GLY A 439 -5.44 -7.16 -2.87
C GLY A 439 -5.13 -6.01 -1.91
N ASN A 440 -4.52 -6.31 -0.79
CA ASN A 440 -4.07 -5.33 0.20
C ASN A 440 -2.64 -5.64 0.61
N VAL A 441 -1.88 -4.60 0.92
CA VAL A 441 -0.55 -4.74 1.52
C VAL A 441 -0.59 -4.18 2.93
N ARG A 442 -0.34 -5.06 3.91
CA ARG A 442 -0.35 -4.71 5.32
C ARG A 442 1.01 -4.93 5.96
N LEU A 443 1.50 -3.93 6.68
CA LEU A 443 2.72 -4.00 7.48
C LEU A 443 2.38 -3.86 8.97
N ASN A 444 2.67 -4.87 9.75
CA ASN A 444 2.53 -4.78 11.19
C ASN A 444 3.69 -3.96 11.78
N ARG A 445 3.61 -3.63 13.07
CA ARG A 445 4.69 -2.95 13.80
C ARG A 445 6.05 -3.65 13.58
N ASP A 446 7.09 -2.87 13.35
CA ASP A 446 8.48 -3.29 13.08
C ASP A 446 8.67 -4.13 11.80
N ALA A 447 7.63 -4.30 10.99
CA ALA A 447 7.72 -4.97 9.71
C ALA A 447 8.20 -4.00 8.61
N THR A 448 8.92 -4.53 7.65
CA THR A 448 9.49 -3.75 6.55
C THR A 448 9.09 -4.31 5.19
N LEU A 449 8.65 -3.44 4.30
CA LEU A 449 8.59 -3.68 2.86
C LEU A 449 9.76 -2.94 2.20
N ASP A 450 10.67 -3.66 1.56
CA ASP A 450 11.85 -3.10 0.93
C ASP A 450 11.79 -3.28 -0.59
N ILE A 451 11.67 -2.16 -1.31
CA ILE A 451 11.61 -2.13 -2.78
C ILE A 451 12.89 -1.57 -3.41
N SER A 452 13.90 -1.28 -2.60
CA SER A 452 15.13 -0.60 -3.03
C SER A 452 15.91 -1.34 -4.13
N ALA A 453 15.77 -2.67 -4.18
CA ALA A 453 16.43 -3.53 -5.14
C ALA A 453 15.60 -3.81 -6.42
N THR A 454 14.41 -3.24 -6.56
CA THR A 454 13.61 -3.38 -7.78
C THR A 454 14.22 -2.58 -8.93
N THR A 455 13.94 -2.97 -10.18
CA THR A 455 14.44 -2.24 -11.36
C THR A 455 13.76 -0.88 -11.53
N ASN A 456 12.42 -0.84 -11.43
CA ASN A 456 11.61 0.34 -11.75
C ASN A 456 10.70 0.82 -10.61
N GLY A 457 10.88 0.27 -9.41
CA GLY A 457 9.93 0.46 -8.30
C GLY A 457 8.78 -0.54 -8.37
N THR A 458 7.73 -0.30 -7.63
CA THR A 458 6.56 -1.19 -7.60
C THR A 458 5.27 -0.43 -7.35
N MET A 459 4.16 -1.08 -7.68
CA MET A 459 2.82 -0.66 -7.27
C MET A 459 2.30 -1.62 -6.20
N VAL A 460 1.61 -1.08 -5.21
CA VAL A 460 0.90 -1.83 -4.17
C VAL A 460 -0.53 -1.31 -4.06
N ASN A 461 -1.47 -2.19 -3.74
CA ASN A 461 -2.84 -1.80 -3.49
C ASN A 461 -3.08 -1.61 -1.99
N ASN A 462 -3.91 -0.62 -1.64
CA ASN A 462 -4.42 -0.38 -0.28
C ASN A 462 -3.35 -0.56 0.82
N LEU A 463 -2.23 0.17 0.70
CA LEU A 463 -1.14 0.09 1.66
C LEU A 463 -1.62 0.51 3.05
N THR A 464 -1.47 -0.37 4.01
CA THR A 464 -1.72 -0.10 5.43
C THR A 464 -0.48 -0.46 6.25
N GLY A 465 -0.25 0.26 7.34
CA GLY A 465 0.90 -0.02 8.19
C GLY A 465 0.70 0.53 9.59
N ASP A 466 1.05 -0.28 10.58
CA ASP A 466 1.04 0.13 11.99
C ASP A 466 2.19 1.13 12.25
N GLU A 467 2.08 1.91 13.31
CA GLU A 467 3.20 2.75 13.79
C GLU A 467 4.46 1.90 14.02
N GLY A 468 5.61 2.36 13.52
CA GLY A 468 6.87 1.62 13.57
C GLY A 468 7.08 0.64 12.42
N SER A 469 6.13 0.50 11.49
CA SER A 469 6.35 -0.23 10.24
C SER A 469 7.15 0.62 9.25
N HIS A 470 7.82 -0.02 8.28
CA HIS A 470 8.71 0.66 7.36
C HIS A 470 8.47 0.26 5.91
N VAL A 471 8.56 1.26 5.02
CA VAL A 471 8.73 1.04 3.58
C VAL A 471 10.04 1.67 3.15
N VAL A 472 10.94 0.88 2.56
CA VAL A 472 12.26 1.33 2.10
C VAL A 472 12.24 1.45 0.58
N LEU A 473 12.30 2.67 0.08
CA LEU A 473 12.25 2.95 -1.36
C LEU A 473 13.62 2.77 -2.06
N GLY A 474 14.74 3.03 -1.36
CA GLY A 474 16.01 3.30 -2.03
C GLY A 474 15.85 4.51 -2.96
N ASP A 475 16.20 4.35 -4.23
CA ASP A 475 16.00 5.36 -5.28
C ASP A 475 14.74 5.07 -6.14
N ARG A 476 13.83 4.22 -5.67
CA ARG A 476 12.73 3.65 -6.45
C ARG A 476 11.42 4.38 -6.22
N LEU A 477 10.54 4.23 -7.20
CA LEU A 477 9.19 4.76 -7.16
C LEU A 477 8.25 3.76 -6.48
N LEU A 478 7.53 4.22 -5.45
CA LEU A 478 6.37 3.50 -4.92
C LEU A 478 5.09 4.11 -5.46
N THR A 479 4.28 3.30 -6.09
CA THR A 479 2.91 3.68 -6.45
C THR A 479 1.94 2.98 -5.50
N VAL A 480 1.13 3.74 -4.78
CA VAL A 480 0.05 3.21 -3.94
C VAL A 480 -1.27 3.42 -4.66
N ASN A 481 -1.90 2.33 -5.05
CA ASN A 481 -3.21 2.31 -5.69
C ASN A 481 -4.29 2.04 -4.63
N SER A 482 -4.84 3.09 -4.04
CA SER A 482 -5.89 2.98 -3.03
C SER A 482 -7.24 2.70 -3.68
N LEU A 483 -7.64 1.44 -3.74
CA LEU A 483 -8.96 1.01 -4.20
C LEU A 483 -10.03 1.26 -3.13
N ALA A 484 -9.63 1.26 -1.88
CA ALA A 484 -10.41 1.62 -0.69
C ALA A 484 -9.58 2.55 0.20
N ASP A 485 -10.22 3.12 1.22
CA ASP A 485 -9.54 3.98 2.18
C ASP A 485 -8.51 3.16 2.98
N SER A 486 -7.33 3.73 3.15
CA SER A 486 -6.20 3.08 3.83
C SER A 486 -5.44 4.05 4.72
N VAL A 487 -4.82 3.52 5.77
CA VAL A 487 -4.00 4.28 6.72
C VAL A 487 -2.62 3.64 6.84
N PHE A 488 -1.60 4.44 6.60
CA PHE A 488 -0.22 4.06 6.82
C PHE A 488 0.40 4.97 7.87
N SER A 489 0.62 4.41 9.06
CA SER A 489 1.19 5.13 10.22
C SER A 489 2.68 4.88 10.40
N GLY A 490 3.28 4.08 9.52
CA GLY A 490 4.70 3.78 9.50
C GLY A 490 5.55 4.85 8.83
N GLU A 491 6.81 4.54 8.58
CA GLU A 491 7.77 5.39 7.88
C GLU A 491 8.01 4.90 6.45
N ILE A 492 7.91 5.79 5.48
CA ILE A 492 8.43 5.60 4.12
C ILE A 492 9.77 6.33 4.03
N SER A 493 10.84 5.65 3.63
CA SER A 493 12.21 6.15 3.62
C SER A 493 12.94 5.90 2.29
N GLY A 494 14.06 6.60 2.06
CA GLY A 494 14.90 6.47 0.87
C GLY A 494 14.88 7.73 -0.01
N ASN A 495 15.57 7.70 -1.15
CA ASN A 495 15.61 8.83 -2.10
C ASN A 495 14.47 8.79 -3.13
N GLY A 496 13.72 7.70 -3.17
CA GLY A 496 12.64 7.46 -4.11
C GLY A 496 11.43 8.38 -3.93
N SER A 497 10.44 8.22 -4.78
CA SER A 497 9.23 9.04 -4.86
C SER A 497 7.98 8.24 -4.54
N LEU A 498 6.91 8.94 -4.18
CA LEU A 498 5.59 8.36 -3.89
C LEU A 498 4.54 8.86 -4.88
N ILE A 499 3.78 7.93 -5.47
CA ILE A 499 2.59 8.25 -6.26
C ILE A 499 1.36 7.64 -5.58
N LYS A 500 0.38 8.47 -5.33
CA LYS A 500 -0.96 8.05 -4.88
C LYS A 500 -1.89 7.93 -6.08
N LYS A 501 -2.43 6.74 -6.30
CA LYS A 501 -3.47 6.43 -7.31
C LYS A 501 -4.70 5.81 -6.64
N GLY A 502 -5.72 5.55 -7.47
CA GLY A 502 -6.98 4.93 -7.03
C GLY A 502 -7.89 5.92 -6.30
N GLN A 503 -9.19 5.61 -6.28
CA GLN A 503 -10.24 6.51 -5.80
C GLN A 503 -10.37 6.59 -4.28
N GLY A 504 -9.88 5.59 -3.55
CA GLY A 504 -9.89 5.60 -2.08
C GLY A 504 -8.92 6.62 -1.50
N ASP A 505 -9.19 7.08 -0.30
CA ASP A 505 -8.29 7.97 0.45
C ASP A 505 -7.11 7.19 1.03
N MET A 506 -5.90 7.72 0.92
CA MET A 506 -4.73 7.22 1.63
C MET A 506 -4.33 8.21 2.71
N THR A 507 -4.32 7.77 3.96
CA THR A 507 -3.85 8.57 5.08
C THR A 507 -2.40 8.25 5.39
N LEU A 508 -1.54 9.26 5.38
CA LEU A 508 -0.16 9.22 5.88
C LEU A 508 -0.11 10.03 7.18
N ASP A 509 -0.20 9.37 8.31
CA ASP A 509 -0.11 10.03 9.61
C ASP A 509 1.23 9.78 10.34
N GLY A 510 2.09 8.95 9.76
CA GLY A 510 3.46 8.72 10.18
C GLY A 510 4.45 9.80 9.71
N ILE A 511 5.62 9.82 10.32
CA ILE A 511 6.76 10.64 9.90
C ILE A 511 7.51 9.90 8.80
N ASN A 512 7.54 10.45 7.60
CA ASN A 512 8.24 9.89 6.45
C ASN A 512 9.56 10.63 6.21
N SER A 513 10.56 9.93 5.69
CA SER A 513 11.90 10.48 5.43
C SER A 513 12.36 10.37 3.97
N TYR A 514 11.50 9.90 3.07
CA TYR A 514 11.85 9.82 1.64
C TYR A 514 12.12 11.20 1.04
N GLN A 515 13.04 11.26 0.05
CA GLN A 515 13.58 12.52 -0.46
C GLN A 515 12.99 12.93 -1.83
N GLY A 516 12.28 12.04 -2.50
CA GLY A 516 11.69 12.31 -3.81
C GLY A 516 10.37 13.07 -3.73
N ILE A 517 9.75 13.27 -4.88
CA ILE A 517 8.46 13.96 -4.99
C ILE A 517 7.30 13.10 -4.46
N THR A 518 6.24 13.77 -4.04
CA THR A 518 4.93 13.18 -3.82
C THR A 518 4.00 13.61 -4.94
N ARG A 519 3.38 12.66 -5.64
CA ARG A 519 2.41 12.94 -6.71
C ARG A 519 1.06 12.29 -6.40
N ILE A 520 -0.01 13.05 -6.58
CA ILE A 520 -1.38 12.59 -6.36
C ILE A 520 -2.12 12.57 -7.70
N ASP A 521 -2.30 11.35 -8.25
CA ASP A 521 -2.93 11.16 -9.56
C ASP A 521 -4.46 11.01 -9.43
N GLN A 522 -4.96 10.33 -8.39
CA GLN A 522 -6.39 10.06 -8.19
C GLN A 522 -6.72 9.89 -6.71
N GLY A 523 -8.00 10.12 -6.35
CA GLY A 523 -8.46 10.07 -4.95
C GLY A 523 -7.76 11.11 -4.09
N ASN A 524 -7.72 10.91 -2.79
CA ASN A 524 -7.11 11.87 -1.90
C ASN A 524 -5.94 11.30 -1.12
N LEU A 525 -4.93 12.12 -0.91
CA LEU A 525 -3.89 11.88 0.08
C LEU A 525 -4.24 12.70 1.33
N ARG A 526 -4.34 12.05 2.49
CA ARG A 526 -4.63 12.70 3.78
C ARG A 526 -3.35 12.78 4.60
N ILE A 527 -3.05 13.98 5.11
CA ILE A 527 -1.85 14.25 5.90
C ILE A 527 -2.15 15.13 7.11
N ASN A 528 -1.36 14.97 8.18
CA ASN A 528 -1.45 15.78 9.39
C ASN A 528 -0.25 16.71 9.61
N SER A 529 0.83 16.54 8.85
CA SER A 529 2.07 17.30 8.99
C SER A 529 2.83 17.38 7.66
N ASP A 530 3.77 18.32 7.55
CA ASP A 530 4.68 18.38 6.40
C ASP A 530 5.56 17.12 6.29
N GLN A 531 5.94 16.54 7.42
CA GLN A 531 6.74 15.32 7.47
C GLN A 531 6.01 14.09 6.95
N SER A 532 4.68 14.11 6.86
CA SER A 532 3.92 13.05 6.19
C SER A 532 4.32 12.91 4.71
N LEU A 533 4.84 13.97 4.07
CA LEU A 533 5.26 14.02 2.67
C LEU A 533 6.77 13.77 2.47
N GLY A 534 7.44 13.20 3.47
CA GLY A 534 8.88 12.92 3.42
C GLY A 534 9.77 14.03 3.94
N GLY A 535 11.08 13.78 4.01
CA GLY A 535 12.09 14.67 4.60
C GLY A 535 12.91 15.48 3.60
N GLY A 536 12.47 15.61 2.36
CA GLY A 536 13.28 16.12 1.25
C GLY A 536 13.84 17.52 1.41
N ASN A 537 15.04 17.72 0.85
CA ASN A 537 15.64 19.04 0.65
C ASN A 537 14.76 19.89 -0.27
N LYS A 538 14.67 21.19 0.02
CA LYS A 538 13.81 22.21 -0.62
C LYS A 538 13.76 22.23 -2.17
N ASN A 539 14.58 21.46 -2.87
CA ASN A 539 14.67 21.50 -4.33
C ASN A 539 14.14 20.24 -5.04
N ASN A 540 13.73 19.17 -4.31
CA ASN A 540 13.32 17.90 -4.94
C ASN A 540 12.09 17.24 -4.27
N SER A 541 11.46 17.91 -3.32
CA SER A 541 10.36 17.30 -2.53
C SER A 541 9.02 17.98 -2.73
N ASP A 542 8.81 18.56 -3.91
CA ASP A 542 7.57 19.26 -4.24
C ASP A 542 6.38 18.29 -4.27
N LEU A 543 5.20 18.86 -4.03
CA LEU A 543 3.95 18.16 -4.16
C LEU A 543 3.37 18.40 -5.56
N ILE A 544 3.04 17.31 -6.27
CA ILE A 544 2.44 17.38 -7.60
C ILE A 544 0.98 16.89 -7.53
N MET A 545 0.07 17.79 -7.84
CA MET A 545 -1.35 17.51 -8.00
C MET A 545 -1.64 17.16 -9.46
N ASN A 546 -1.95 15.91 -9.75
CA ASN A 546 -2.15 15.41 -11.11
C ASN A 546 -3.56 14.81 -11.31
N GLY A 547 -4.56 15.47 -10.74
CA GLY A 547 -5.98 15.08 -10.80
C GLY A 547 -6.53 14.50 -9.50
N GLY A 548 -5.71 14.29 -8.48
CA GLY A 548 -6.15 13.92 -7.14
C GLY A 548 -6.23 15.10 -6.18
N GLY A 549 -6.68 14.86 -4.95
CA GLY A 549 -6.84 15.85 -3.89
C GLY A 549 -5.88 15.65 -2.71
N LEU A 550 -5.59 16.74 -2.01
CA LEU A 550 -4.88 16.73 -0.74
C LEU A 550 -5.85 17.08 0.38
N LYS A 551 -5.96 16.23 1.39
CA LYS A 551 -6.76 16.50 2.60
C LYS A 551 -5.85 16.69 3.81
N ILE A 552 -5.97 17.81 4.48
CA ILE A 552 -5.14 18.21 5.59
C ILE A 552 -5.96 18.20 6.87
N PHE A 553 -5.58 17.33 7.81
CA PHE A 553 -6.23 17.19 9.11
C PHE A 553 -5.33 17.56 10.30
N GLY A 554 -4.29 18.33 10.05
CA GLY A 554 -3.37 18.88 11.05
C GLY A 554 -2.96 20.31 10.72
N SER A 555 -2.44 21.03 11.70
CA SER A 555 -1.92 22.38 11.50
C SER A 555 -0.41 22.37 11.37
N PHE A 556 0.11 22.85 10.25
CA PHE A 556 1.55 22.88 9.98
C PHE A 556 1.95 23.94 8.96
N ALA A 557 3.24 24.20 8.86
CA ALA A 557 3.86 24.97 7.79
C ALA A 557 4.77 24.08 6.95
N SER A 558 4.66 24.22 5.63
CA SER A 558 5.48 23.55 4.64
C SER A 558 6.25 24.57 3.80
N ASP A 559 7.53 24.31 3.54
CA ASP A 559 8.35 25.11 2.62
C ASP A 559 8.32 24.56 1.19
N ARG A 560 7.47 23.56 0.91
CA ARG A 560 7.30 22.93 -0.40
C ARG A 560 6.49 23.82 -1.34
N ASP A 561 6.82 23.73 -2.61
CA ASP A 561 5.96 24.23 -3.68
C ASP A 561 4.94 23.16 -4.09
N VAL A 562 3.76 23.59 -4.52
CA VAL A 562 2.70 22.73 -5.00
C VAL A 562 2.50 22.99 -6.48
N TYR A 563 2.64 21.96 -7.31
CA TYR A 563 2.47 22.04 -8.76
C TYR A 563 1.22 21.30 -9.20
N PHE A 564 0.40 21.94 -10.02
CA PHE A 564 -0.79 21.34 -10.60
C PHE A 564 -0.51 20.96 -12.05
N ASN A 565 -0.61 19.68 -12.35
CA ASN A 565 -0.56 19.11 -13.70
C ASN A 565 -1.94 18.70 -14.22
N ALA A 566 -2.95 18.87 -13.40
CA ALA A 566 -4.37 18.73 -13.69
C ALA A 566 -5.16 19.50 -12.62
N ASP A 567 -6.45 19.69 -12.81
CA ASP A 567 -7.32 20.28 -11.80
C ASP A 567 -7.25 19.47 -10.50
N GLY A 568 -7.15 20.16 -9.36
CA GLY A 568 -6.99 19.52 -8.08
C GLY A 568 -7.56 20.30 -6.91
N ASP A 569 -7.77 19.60 -5.78
CA ASP A 569 -8.35 20.13 -4.56
C ASP A 569 -7.37 20.04 -3.39
N ILE A 570 -7.27 21.11 -2.60
CA ILE A 570 -6.64 21.08 -1.28
C ILE A 570 -7.72 21.39 -0.24
N SER A 571 -8.07 20.38 0.53
CA SER A 571 -9.04 20.47 1.61
C SER A 571 -8.33 20.59 2.96
N VAL A 572 -8.74 21.54 3.77
CA VAL A 572 -8.24 21.72 5.15
C VAL A 572 -9.39 21.53 6.11
N ASP A 573 -9.23 20.61 7.07
CA ASP A 573 -10.25 20.29 8.03
C ASP A 573 -10.51 21.47 8.96
N LYS A 574 -11.71 21.51 9.56
CA LYS A 574 -12.15 22.54 10.49
C LYS A 574 -11.16 22.75 11.63
N ASP A 575 -10.95 23.98 12.02
CA ASP A 575 -10.03 24.42 13.08
C ASP A 575 -8.55 24.12 12.81
N MET A 576 -8.21 23.68 11.58
CA MET A 576 -6.84 23.47 11.13
C MET A 576 -6.36 24.63 10.25
N SER A 577 -5.06 24.91 10.29
CA SER A 577 -4.41 25.90 9.43
C SER A 577 -3.14 25.33 8.85
N SER A 578 -3.01 25.38 7.53
CA SER A 578 -1.82 24.89 6.83
C SER A 578 -1.23 25.96 5.93
N SER A 579 0.09 26.17 6.02
CA SER A 579 0.76 27.14 5.18
C SER A 579 1.80 26.52 4.27
N TRP A 580 1.82 26.94 3.01
CA TRP A 580 2.69 26.43 1.94
C TRP A 580 3.53 27.54 1.34
N ASN A 581 4.65 27.18 0.68
CA ASN A 581 5.53 28.17 0.07
C ASN A 581 4.87 28.83 -1.13
N LYS A 582 4.69 28.09 -2.23
CA LYS A 582 4.07 28.56 -3.48
C LYS A 582 3.08 27.55 -4.05
N ILE A 583 2.16 28.06 -4.84
CA ILE A 583 1.25 27.23 -5.66
C ILE A 583 1.42 27.62 -7.13
N HIS A 584 1.72 26.61 -7.97
CA HIS A 584 1.87 26.74 -9.41
C HIS A 584 0.79 25.93 -10.09
N THR A 585 -0.20 26.62 -10.68
CA THR A 585 -1.30 25.90 -11.33
C THR A 585 -1.13 25.82 -12.86
N GLY A 586 -0.29 26.65 -13.46
CA GLY A 586 -0.25 26.76 -14.91
C GLY A 586 -1.64 27.04 -15.48
N ASP A 587 -2.11 26.19 -16.37
CA ASP A 587 -3.44 26.30 -16.98
C ASP A 587 -4.57 25.58 -16.20
N TYR A 588 -4.25 24.97 -15.07
CA TYR A 588 -5.20 24.15 -14.32
C TYR A 588 -5.87 24.93 -13.20
N LYS A 589 -6.98 24.39 -12.72
CA LYS A 589 -7.76 24.95 -11.64
C LYS A 589 -7.27 24.43 -10.29
N PHE A 590 -7.01 25.34 -9.38
CA PHE A 590 -6.81 25.03 -7.97
C PHE A 590 -8.11 25.26 -7.20
N THR A 591 -8.57 24.26 -6.48
CA THR A 591 -9.72 24.38 -5.58
C THR A 591 -9.23 24.28 -4.13
N LYS A 592 -9.63 25.23 -3.28
CA LYS A 592 -9.53 25.16 -1.83
C LYS A 592 -10.89 24.78 -1.28
N SER A 593 -10.95 23.65 -0.57
CA SER A 593 -12.15 23.18 0.12
C SER A 593 -11.90 22.96 1.62
N GLY A 594 -12.91 22.48 2.36
CA GLY A 594 -12.85 22.31 3.80
C GLY A 594 -12.94 23.62 4.59
N GLU A 595 -13.36 23.53 5.86
CA GLU A 595 -13.67 24.70 6.70
C GLU A 595 -12.43 25.36 7.32
N GLY A 596 -11.25 24.71 7.26
CA GLY A 596 -10.00 25.24 7.79
C GLY A 596 -9.34 26.27 6.88
N GLU A 597 -8.17 26.75 7.29
CA GLU A 597 -7.41 27.78 6.59
C GLU A 597 -6.24 27.20 5.78
N LEU A 598 -6.10 27.67 4.55
CA LEU A 598 -4.93 27.45 3.71
C LEU A 598 -4.20 28.79 3.48
N ILE A 599 -2.89 28.83 3.73
CA ILE A 599 -2.05 30.00 3.54
C ILE A 599 -1.00 29.70 2.48
N VAL A 600 -0.89 30.54 1.46
CA VAL A 600 0.19 30.52 0.46
C VAL A 600 1.09 31.74 0.71
N ARG A 601 2.35 31.50 1.14
CA ARG A 601 3.19 32.56 1.68
C ARG A 601 3.94 33.41 0.66
N ASN A 602 4.33 32.84 -0.47
CA ASN A 602 5.17 33.49 -1.46
C ASN A 602 4.53 33.55 -2.86
N GLY A 603 3.18 33.55 -2.89
CA GLY A 603 2.44 33.63 -4.12
C GLY A 603 2.52 32.35 -4.97
N GLY A 604 2.69 32.54 -6.26
CA GLY A 604 2.68 31.49 -7.26
C GLY A 604 2.14 32.04 -8.56
N ASP A 605 1.96 31.18 -9.53
CA ASP A 605 1.27 31.45 -10.77
C ASP A 605 -0.01 30.61 -10.80
N ALA A 606 -1.12 31.25 -10.96
CA ALA A 606 -2.41 30.54 -11.09
C ALA A 606 -3.26 31.19 -12.16
N SER A 607 -3.99 30.36 -12.90
CA SER A 607 -4.93 30.82 -13.93
C SER A 607 -6.38 30.78 -13.46
N GLU A 608 -6.69 29.95 -12.47
CA GLU A 608 -8.01 29.87 -11.85
C GLU A 608 -7.90 29.31 -10.42
N ILE A 609 -8.46 30.01 -9.46
CA ILE A 609 -8.58 29.56 -8.07
C ILE A 609 -10.05 29.52 -7.66
N SER A 610 -10.47 28.43 -7.05
CA SER A 610 -11.80 28.26 -6.50
C SER A 610 -11.74 28.05 -4.99
N LEU A 611 -12.33 28.96 -4.23
CA LEU A 611 -12.53 28.81 -2.80
C LEU A 611 -13.97 28.34 -2.54
N MET A 612 -14.11 27.10 -2.06
CA MET A 612 -15.42 26.50 -1.80
C MET A 612 -15.89 26.71 -0.35
N ASN A 613 -14.99 26.64 0.61
CA ASN A 613 -15.28 26.85 2.02
C ASN A 613 -14.00 27.21 2.79
N GLY A 614 -14.17 27.69 4.04
CA GLY A 614 -13.10 28.01 4.96
C GLY A 614 -12.35 29.27 4.60
N ALA A 615 -11.05 29.31 4.86
CA ALA A 615 -10.21 30.46 4.56
C ALA A 615 -9.08 30.13 3.60
N LEU A 616 -8.81 31.03 2.67
CA LEU A 616 -7.66 31.02 1.78
C LEU A 616 -6.93 32.35 1.92
N THR A 617 -5.68 32.29 2.33
CA THR A 617 -4.79 33.46 2.47
C THR A 617 -3.66 33.35 1.45
N LEU A 618 -3.59 34.31 0.53
CA LEU A 618 -2.60 34.39 -0.54
C LEU A 618 -1.70 35.59 -0.30
N ILE A 619 -0.40 35.37 -0.13
CA ILE A 619 0.55 36.42 0.17
C ILE A 619 1.51 36.59 -1.02
N ASN A 620 1.70 37.81 -1.50
CA ASN A 620 2.51 38.18 -2.68
C ASN A 620 2.11 37.39 -3.93
N LEU A 621 0.80 37.29 -4.17
CA LEU A 621 0.28 36.56 -5.31
C LEU A 621 0.55 37.31 -6.61
N ASN A 622 1.13 36.61 -7.60
CA ASN A 622 1.30 37.13 -8.95
C ASN A 622 0.49 36.28 -9.92
N MET A 623 -0.63 36.82 -10.38
CA MET A 623 -1.54 36.08 -11.25
C MET A 623 -1.90 36.92 -12.48
N ASN A 624 -1.85 36.24 -13.63
CA ASN A 624 -2.35 36.80 -14.89
C ASN A 624 -3.16 35.75 -15.61
N SER A 625 -4.47 35.97 -15.74
CA SER A 625 -5.38 35.07 -16.45
C SER A 625 -5.88 35.66 -17.74
N GLU A 626 -5.61 34.95 -18.84
CA GLU A 626 -6.18 35.25 -20.17
C GLU A 626 -7.47 34.46 -20.43
N LYS A 627 -7.95 33.68 -19.44
CA LYS A 627 -9.15 32.84 -19.56
C LYS A 627 -10.44 33.66 -19.63
N GLN A 628 -11.49 33.01 -20.11
CA GLN A 628 -12.84 33.57 -20.21
C GLN A 628 -13.58 33.53 -18.86
N ASP A 629 -13.22 32.60 -17.99
CA ASP A 629 -13.79 32.41 -16.66
C ASP A 629 -13.14 33.35 -15.64
N ALA A 630 -13.77 33.53 -14.50
CA ALA A 630 -13.24 34.33 -13.41
C ALA A 630 -11.95 33.71 -12.85
N LEU A 631 -10.96 34.55 -12.55
CA LEU A 631 -9.72 34.14 -11.96
C LEU A 631 -9.90 33.54 -10.57
N LEU A 632 -10.73 34.16 -9.75
CA LEU A 632 -11.03 33.80 -8.38
C LEU A 632 -12.52 33.50 -8.23
N ASN A 633 -12.88 32.25 -8.05
CA ASN A 633 -14.25 31.83 -7.75
C ASN A 633 -14.41 31.61 -6.25
N VAL A 634 -15.32 32.33 -5.60
CA VAL A 634 -15.50 32.25 -4.14
C VAL A 634 -16.92 31.81 -3.81
N ASN A 635 -17.02 30.70 -3.07
CA ASN A 635 -18.28 30.14 -2.63
C ASN A 635 -18.17 29.76 -1.14
N ASN A 636 -18.80 30.54 -0.27
CA ASN A 636 -18.81 30.37 1.18
C ASN A 636 -17.41 30.31 1.82
N GLY A 637 -16.73 31.45 1.91
CA GLY A 637 -15.41 31.45 2.50
C GLY A 637 -14.82 32.82 2.79
N VAL A 638 -13.62 32.83 3.36
CA VAL A 638 -12.80 34.01 3.59
C VAL A 638 -11.60 33.99 2.66
N LEU A 639 -11.55 34.93 1.72
CA LEU A 639 -10.41 35.12 0.84
C LEU A 639 -9.58 36.30 1.30
N ASN A 640 -8.34 36.06 1.70
CA ASN A 640 -7.37 37.10 2.03
C ASN A 640 -6.30 37.19 0.94
N ILE A 641 -6.10 38.34 0.34
CA ILE A 641 -4.99 38.59 -0.59
C ILE A 641 -4.15 39.72 -0.02
N ILE A 642 -2.86 39.46 0.21
CA ILE A 642 -1.92 40.38 0.85
C ILE A 642 -0.73 40.59 -0.07
N GLY A 643 -0.62 41.76 -0.67
CA GLY A 643 0.43 42.10 -1.63
C GLY A 643 0.34 41.32 -2.96
N GLY A 644 1.18 41.71 -3.91
CA GLY A 644 1.27 41.11 -5.23
C GLY A 644 0.49 41.81 -6.32
N ASP A 645 0.56 41.24 -7.53
CA ASP A 645 -0.06 41.76 -8.74
C ASP A 645 -1.06 40.72 -9.28
N VAL A 646 -2.33 41.11 -9.39
CA VAL A 646 -3.39 40.23 -9.88
C VAL A 646 -4.06 40.88 -11.09
N SER A 647 -4.06 40.18 -12.22
CA SER A 647 -4.70 40.66 -13.44
C SER A 647 -5.56 39.57 -14.08
N ALA A 648 -6.68 40.02 -14.64
CA ALA A 648 -7.61 39.18 -15.38
C ALA A 648 -8.15 39.88 -16.62
N LYS A 649 -8.35 39.12 -17.68
CA LYS A 649 -8.96 39.61 -18.92
C LYS A 649 -10.47 39.82 -18.77
N ASN A 650 -11.12 38.98 -17.96
CA ASN A 650 -12.55 39.03 -17.66
C ASN A 650 -12.78 39.30 -16.17
N ASP A 651 -13.75 38.63 -15.56
CA ASP A 651 -14.04 38.82 -14.16
C ASP A 651 -12.82 38.41 -13.30
N LEU A 652 -12.48 39.26 -12.35
CA LEU A 652 -11.39 38.96 -11.43
C LEU A 652 -11.89 38.04 -10.29
N ILE A 653 -12.96 38.47 -9.62
CA ILE A 653 -13.56 37.76 -8.49
C ILE A 653 -15.03 37.51 -8.80
N TYR A 654 -15.43 36.26 -8.84
CA TYR A 654 -16.82 35.85 -8.93
C TYR A 654 -17.28 35.18 -7.64
N ILE A 655 -18.32 35.73 -7.04
CA ILE A 655 -18.82 35.28 -5.73
C ILE A 655 -20.16 34.59 -5.92
N THR A 656 -20.22 33.32 -5.55
CA THR A 656 -21.41 32.47 -5.68
C THR A 656 -22.02 32.03 -4.37
N GLY A 657 -21.40 32.35 -3.23
CA GLY A 657 -21.92 32.08 -1.89
C GLY A 657 -21.42 33.12 -0.88
N ASP A 658 -21.97 33.13 0.32
CA ASP A 658 -21.71 34.14 1.34
C ASP A 658 -20.23 34.14 1.73
N SER A 659 -19.54 35.25 1.47
CA SER A 659 -18.08 35.27 1.54
C SER A 659 -17.54 36.61 2.06
N THR A 660 -16.32 36.55 2.59
CA THR A 660 -15.56 37.75 2.95
C THR A 660 -14.27 37.81 2.13
N ILE A 661 -14.07 38.91 1.45
CA ILE A 661 -12.90 39.17 0.62
C ILE A 661 -12.10 40.31 1.29
N ASN A 662 -10.86 40.04 1.63
CA ASN A 662 -9.96 41.03 2.22
C ASN A 662 -8.78 41.28 1.27
N LEU A 663 -8.61 42.51 0.83
CA LEU A 663 -7.50 42.91 -0.04
C LEU A 663 -6.62 43.94 0.70
N ASP A 664 -5.33 43.59 0.85
CA ASP A 664 -4.35 44.43 1.53
C ASP A 664 -3.12 44.66 0.63
N ASN A 665 -2.92 45.87 0.13
CA ASN A 665 -1.77 46.25 -0.71
C ASN A 665 -1.62 45.39 -1.99
N VAL A 666 -2.69 45.07 -2.67
CA VAL A 666 -2.74 44.27 -3.90
C VAL A 666 -2.86 45.16 -5.13
N SER A 667 -1.98 44.97 -6.10
CA SER A 667 -2.12 45.61 -7.43
C SER A 667 -3.15 44.82 -8.25
N ILE A 668 -4.27 45.45 -8.56
CA ILE A 668 -5.39 44.79 -9.27
C ILE A 668 -5.60 45.42 -10.64
N LYS A 669 -5.70 44.60 -11.67
CA LYS A 669 -6.06 45.00 -13.03
C LYS A 669 -7.10 44.04 -13.60
N SER A 670 -8.21 44.57 -14.10
CA SER A 670 -9.22 43.78 -14.80
C SER A 670 -9.70 44.53 -16.04
N SER A 671 -9.77 43.86 -17.17
CA SER A 671 -10.36 44.41 -18.41
C SER A 671 -11.86 44.16 -18.46
N GLY A 672 -12.38 43.25 -17.65
CA GLY A 672 -13.82 42.98 -17.44
C GLY A 672 -14.30 43.51 -16.10
N ASN A 673 -15.23 42.78 -15.45
CA ASN A 673 -15.66 43.11 -14.10
C ASN A 673 -14.57 42.73 -13.10
N GLY A 674 -14.22 43.63 -12.20
CA GLY A 674 -13.29 43.32 -11.12
C GLY A 674 -13.91 42.37 -10.09
N MET A 675 -15.17 42.59 -9.78
CA MET A 675 -15.95 41.76 -8.88
C MET A 675 -17.37 41.59 -9.37
N ARG A 676 -17.87 40.33 -9.31
CA ARG A 676 -19.26 40.03 -9.66
C ARG A 676 -19.91 39.12 -8.61
N LEU A 677 -21.15 39.37 -8.24
CA LEU A 677 -21.94 38.54 -7.33
C LEU A 677 -23.09 37.87 -8.08
N SER A 678 -23.33 36.59 -7.73
CA SER A 678 -24.52 35.85 -8.17
C SER A 678 -25.75 36.12 -7.30
N ASP A 679 -26.88 35.45 -7.58
CA ASP A 679 -28.15 35.57 -6.84
C ASP A 679 -28.02 35.07 -5.38
N ASN A 680 -28.73 35.73 -4.48
CA ASN A 680 -28.92 35.40 -3.07
C ASN A 680 -27.62 35.32 -2.27
N VAL A 681 -26.61 36.12 -2.57
CA VAL A 681 -25.31 36.15 -1.93
C VAL A 681 -25.19 37.38 -1.01
N GLN A 682 -24.69 37.14 0.23
CA GLN A 682 -24.34 38.20 1.17
C GLN A 682 -22.83 38.19 1.42
N SER A 683 -22.13 39.17 0.86
CA SER A 683 -20.69 39.21 0.91
C SER A 683 -20.12 40.52 1.43
N THR A 684 -18.91 40.46 1.96
CA THR A 684 -18.17 41.62 2.43
C THR A 684 -16.84 41.74 1.68
N LEU A 685 -16.58 42.90 1.15
CA LEU A 685 -15.29 43.32 0.59
C LEU A 685 -14.61 44.29 1.55
N SER A 686 -13.45 43.91 2.08
CA SER A 686 -12.64 44.77 2.94
C SER A 686 -11.37 45.18 2.22
N LEU A 687 -11.10 46.43 2.15
CA LEU A 687 -9.98 47.05 1.45
C LEU A 687 -9.06 47.75 2.47
N ARG A 688 -7.78 47.48 2.41
CA ARG A 688 -6.77 48.12 3.28
C ARG A 688 -5.49 48.36 2.49
N ASN A 689 -4.85 49.54 2.70
CA ASN A 689 -3.62 49.91 1.98
C ASN A 689 -3.76 49.69 0.47
N GLN A 690 -4.95 49.95 -0.08
CA GLN A 690 -5.39 49.48 -1.37
C GLN A 690 -5.78 50.62 -2.29
N TYR A 691 -5.25 50.63 -3.51
CA TYR A 691 -5.80 51.36 -4.63
C TYR A 691 -6.52 50.35 -5.53
N THR A 692 -7.81 50.59 -5.82
CA THR A 692 -8.57 49.73 -6.72
C THR A 692 -9.48 50.55 -7.62
N ASP A 693 -9.40 50.26 -8.92
CA ASP A 693 -10.24 50.83 -9.98
C ASP A 693 -11.08 49.73 -10.67
N MET A 694 -11.10 48.54 -10.14
CA MET A 694 -11.85 47.41 -10.71
C MET A 694 -13.36 47.66 -10.70
N PRO A 695 -14.09 47.39 -11.78
CA PRO A 695 -15.53 47.51 -11.79
C PRO A 695 -16.18 46.48 -10.84
N ILE A 696 -17.20 46.93 -10.08
CA ILE A 696 -17.96 46.08 -9.15
C ILE A 696 -19.39 45.93 -9.68
N LEU A 697 -19.80 44.69 -9.92
CA LEU A 697 -21.08 44.37 -10.50
C LEU A 697 -21.89 43.44 -9.57
N VAL A 698 -23.03 43.92 -9.10
CA VAL A 698 -23.95 43.17 -8.25
C VAL A 698 -25.26 42.94 -8.99
N GLU A 699 -25.24 41.96 -9.89
CA GLU A 699 -26.42 41.63 -10.73
C GLU A 699 -27.40 40.69 -10.08
N GLY A 700 -26.93 39.89 -9.11
CA GLY A 700 -27.71 38.83 -8.49
C GLY A 700 -28.92 39.37 -7.71
N LYS A 701 -30.08 38.73 -7.90
CA LYS A 701 -31.29 39.06 -7.15
C LYS A 701 -31.06 38.78 -5.66
N ASN A 702 -31.58 39.67 -4.81
CA ASN A 702 -31.50 39.60 -3.36
C ASN A 702 -30.05 39.54 -2.83
N SER A 703 -29.05 39.98 -3.61
CA SER A 703 -27.65 39.91 -3.19
C SER A 703 -27.23 41.21 -2.51
N ILE A 704 -26.39 41.09 -1.50
CA ILE A 704 -25.88 42.18 -0.69
C ILE A 704 -24.33 42.16 -0.71
N LEU A 705 -23.77 43.30 -1.14
CA LEU A 705 -22.34 43.55 -1.02
C LEU A 705 -22.09 44.64 0.01
N ASN A 706 -21.36 44.32 1.08
CA ASN A 706 -20.87 45.30 2.04
C ASN A 706 -19.41 45.63 1.72
N ILE A 707 -19.09 46.89 1.42
CA ILE A 707 -17.73 47.34 1.12
C ILE A 707 -17.22 48.14 2.28
N ASN A 708 -16.09 47.68 2.88
CA ASN A 708 -15.39 48.37 3.93
C ASN A 708 -14.05 48.89 3.40
N ALA A 709 -13.92 50.20 3.23
CA ALA A 709 -12.69 50.85 2.83
C ALA A 709 -11.98 51.34 4.10
N GLY A 710 -10.85 50.70 4.45
CA GLY A 710 -10.10 50.95 5.64
C GLY A 710 -8.88 51.87 5.41
N ASP A 711 -7.84 51.72 6.21
CA ASP A 711 -6.65 52.53 6.20
C ASP A 711 -6.00 52.64 4.81
N ASN A 712 -5.58 53.86 4.42
CA ASN A 712 -4.87 54.16 3.18
C ASN A 712 -5.49 53.57 1.92
N THR A 713 -6.83 53.51 1.88
CA THR A 713 -7.56 52.93 0.75
C THR A 713 -8.07 54.01 -0.19
N THR A 714 -7.89 53.76 -1.48
CA THR A 714 -8.55 54.56 -2.52
C THR A 714 -9.38 53.64 -3.41
N LEU A 715 -10.69 53.75 -3.31
CA LEU A 715 -11.68 53.03 -4.13
C LEU A 715 -12.06 53.94 -5.29
N ALA A 716 -11.57 53.59 -6.49
CA ALA A 716 -11.89 54.29 -7.73
C ALA A 716 -12.84 53.47 -8.63
N SER A 717 -13.44 52.42 -8.08
CA SER A 717 -14.27 51.45 -8.78
C SER A 717 -15.62 52.02 -9.22
N ASN A 718 -16.01 51.70 -10.45
CA ASN A 718 -17.36 51.88 -10.89
C ASN A 718 -18.25 50.76 -10.32
N MET A 719 -19.38 51.15 -9.75
CA MET A 719 -20.30 50.23 -9.10
C MET A 719 -21.61 50.15 -9.87
N HIS A 720 -22.00 48.97 -10.26
CA HIS A 720 -23.26 48.68 -10.94
C HIS A 720 -24.04 47.64 -10.17
N LYS A 721 -25.34 47.84 -10.05
CA LYS A 721 -26.21 46.90 -9.36
C LYS A 721 -27.55 46.72 -10.07
N SER A 722 -28.21 45.58 -9.89
CA SER A 722 -29.58 45.36 -10.25
C SER A 722 -30.55 46.10 -9.28
N ASP A 723 -31.78 46.23 -9.65
CA ASP A 723 -32.78 46.88 -8.77
C ASP A 723 -33.07 46.06 -7.50
N GLU A 724 -32.90 44.74 -7.55
CA GLU A 724 -33.15 43.81 -6.45
C GLU A 724 -31.92 43.53 -5.60
N SER A 725 -30.77 44.13 -5.92
CA SER A 725 -29.54 43.96 -5.15
C SER A 725 -29.18 45.16 -4.29
N THR A 726 -28.27 44.96 -3.33
CA THR A 726 -27.88 45.99 -2.36
C THR A 726 -26.38 46.18 -2.34
N ILE A 727 -25.89 47.41 -2.44
CA ILE A 727 -24.48 47.78 -2.17
C ILE A 727 -24.43 48.75 -0.99
N ASN A 728 -23.74 48.35 0.08
CA ASN A 728 -23.48 49.21 1.22
C ASN A 728 -22.00 49.56 1.25
N LEU A 729 -21.67 50.82 1.41
CA LEU A 729 -20.30 51.33 1.47
C LEU A 729 -20.02 51.95 2.82
N ASN A 730 -18.88 51.57 3.41
CA ASN A 730 -18.35 52.10 4.66
C ASN A 730 -16.95 52.64 4.45
N LEU A 731 -16.77 53.92 4.47
CA LEU A 731 -15.46 54.61 4.55
C LEU A 731 -15.11 54.71 6.03
N MET A 732 -14.15 53.93 6.50
CA MET A 732 -13.95 53.67 7.93
C MET A 732 -13.23 54.81 8.68
N ASN A 733 -12.39 55.55 7.97
CA ASN A 733 -11.57 56.61 8.56
C ASN A 733 -11.11 57.65 7.53
N ASN A 734 -10.42 58.68 8.00
CA ASN A 734 -10.01 59.85 7.18
C ASN A 734 -8.93 59.53 6.11
N SER A 735 -8.34 58.33 6.12
CA SER A 735 -7.42 57.87 5.06
C SER A 735 -8.11 57.04 3.98
N SER A 736 -9.40 56.75 4.14
CA SER A 736 -10.22 56.07 3.16
C SER A 736 -10.80 57.04 2.11
N ASN A 737 -10.56 56.77 0.84
CA ASN A 737 -11.02 57.61 -0.25
C ASN A 737 -11.91 56.85 -1.19
N TRP A 738 -13.02 57.43 -1.60
CA TRP A 738 -13.88 56.91 -2.67
C TRP A 738 -13.89 57.94 -3.81
N VAL A 739 -13.36 57.56 -4.96
CA VAL A 739 -13.29 58.40 -6.15
C VAL A 739 -14.43 58.04 -7.09
N ILE A 740 -15.25 59.01 -7.41
CA ILE A 740 -16.40 58.87 -8.30
C ILE A 740 -16.06 59.51 -9.65
N SER A 741 -15.95 58.71 -10.69
CA SER A 741 -15.63 59.11 -12.07
C SER A 741 -16.80 59.08 -13.01
N GLN A 742 -17.92 58.48 -12.59
CA GLN A 742 -19.17 58.42 -13.35
C GLN A 742 -20.37 58.30 -12.40
N ARG A 743 -21.58 58.34 -12.93
CA ARG A 743 -22.80 58.11 -12.16
C ARG A 743 -22.66 56.75 -11.42
N THR A 744 -22.88 56.77 -10.12
CA THR A 744 -22.77 55.61 -9.26
C THR A 744 -24.01 55.44 -8.39
N ASP A 745 -24.53 54.22 -8.30
CA ASP A 745 -25.72 53.86 -7.54
C ASP A 745 -25.36 52.91 -6.42
N VAL A 746 -25.64 53.27 -5.16
CA VAL A 746 -25.43 52.46 -3.96
C VAL A 746 -26.67 52.55 -3.05
N ASP A 747 -26.79 51.63 -2.08
CA ASP A 747 -27.95 51.67 -1.18
C ASP A 747 -27.64 52.46 0.09
N ASN A 748 -26.63 52.10 0.85
CA ASN A 748 -26.33 52.82 2.07
C ASN A 748 -24.84 53.22 2.10
N VAL A 749 -24.59 54.41 2.65
CA VAL A 749 -23.21 54.91 2.78
C VAL A 749 -22.97 55.38 4.20
N ARG A 750 -21.87 54.88 4.78
CA ARG A 750 -21.27 55.44 6.01
C ARG A 750 -19.96 56.11 5.63
N ASN A 751 -19.84 57.39 5.92
CA ASN A 751 -18.68 58.19 5.49
C ASN A 751 -17.92 58.76 6.70
N SER A 752 -16.84 58.08 7.12
CA SER A 752 -15.85 58.63 8.00
C SER A 752 -14.53 59.01 7.28
N GLY A 753 -14.53 58.86 5.93
CA GLY A 753 -13.43 59.10 5.00
C GLY A 753 -13.70 60.26 4.03
N ASN A 754 -13.24 60.13 2.81
CA ASN A 754 -13.34 61.09 1.77
C ASN A 754 -14.08 60.52 0.54
N ILE A 755 -15.17 61.16 0.13
CA ILE A 755 -15.81 60.93 -1.15
C ILE A 755 -15.30 62.04 -2.07
N ILE A 756 -14.76 61.71 -3.22
CA ILE A 756 -14.08 62.64 -4.13
C ILE A 756 -14.63 62.41 -5.53
N PHE A 757 -15.37 63.36 -6.05
CA PHE A 757 -15.71 63.36 -7.44
C PHE A 757 -14.50 63.72 -8.30
N SER A 758 -14.22 62.93 -9.33
CA SER A 758 -13.03 63.09 -10.20
C SER A 758 -13.03 64.47 -10.85
N PRO A 759 -11.84 65.10 -11.08
CA PRO A 759 -11.76 66.32 -11.86
C PRO A 759 -12.33 66.15 -13.26
N LEU A 760 -13.15 67.12 -13.72
CA LEU A 760 -13.82 67.05 -14.99
C LEU A 760 -12.88 67.24 -16.18
N ASN A 761 -12.86 66.29 -17.08
CA ASN A 761 -12.19 66.43 -18.38
C ASN A 761 -13.03 67.17 -19.43
N LYS A 762 -14.32 67.28 -19.20
CA LYS A 762 -15.35 67.96 -20.04
C LYS A 762 -16.51 68.27 -19.11
N SER A 763 -17.42 69.18 -19.52
CA SER A 763 -18.56 69.73 -18.77
C SER A 763 -19.56 68.65 -18.23
N GLU A 764 -19.13 67.45 -17.89
CA GLU A 764 -19.99 66.38 -17.37
C GLU A 764 -19.84 66.27 -15.87
N PHE A 765 -20.90 66.37 -15.13
CA PHE A 765 -20.97 66.23 -13.68
C PHE A 765 -21.59 64.89 -13.32
N ASN A 766 -21.10 64.31 -12.22
CA ASN A 766 -21.50 63.01 -11.78
C ASN A 766 -22.52 63.08 -10.63
N ASN A 767 -23.37 62.09 -10.55
CA ASN A 767 -24.30 61.91 -9.44
C ASN A 767 -23.94 60.67 -8.65
N LEU A 768 -23.83 60.84 -7.34
CA LEU A 768 -23.84 59.73 -6.39
C LEU A 768 -25.29 59.52 -5.92
N ASN A 769 -25.89 58.42 -6.34
CA ASN A 769 -27.24 58.04 -5.97
C ASN A 769 -27.21 57.05 -4.79
N ILE A 770 -27.82 57.45 -3.68
CA ILE A 770 -27.95 56.60 -2.48
C ILE A 770 -29.43 56.27 -2.32
N LYS A 771 -29.80 55.01 -2.59
CA LYS A 771 -31.20 54.55 -2.51
C LYS A 771 -31.74 54.49 -1.10
N GLY A 772 -30.89 54.19 -0.11
CA GLY A 772 -31.21 54.12 1.32
C GLY A 772 -30.61 55.27 2.11
N ASP A 773 -29.99 54.94 3.25
CA ASP A 773 -29.55 55.91 4.22
C ASP A 773 -28.06 56.32 4.03
N TYR A 774 -27.77 57.53 4.43
CA TYR A 774 -26.41 58.06 4.55
C TYR A 774 -26.07 58.39 6.01
N SER A 775 -24.91 57.92 6.49
CA SER A 775 -24.42 58.25 7.81
C SER A 775 -23.09 59.02 7.70
N GLY A 776 -23.09 60.25 8.05
CA GLY A 776 -21.87 61.06 8.19
C GLY A 776 -21.10 60.70 9.45
N GLY A 777 -19.81 60.35 9.31
CA GLY A 777 -18.90 60.08 10.42
C GLY A 777 -17.78 61.14 10.51
N ASN A 778 -18.11 62.40 10.28
CA ASN A 778 -17.18 63.51 10.11
C ASN A 778 -16.30 63.37 8.86
N GLY A 779 -16.74 62.61 7.88
CA GLY A 779 -16.06 62.46 6.59
C GLY A 779 -16.18 63.68 5.71
N THR A 780 -15.52 63.66 4.56
CA THR A 780 -15.56 64.76 3.59
C THR A 780 -16.20 64.29 2.27
N ILE A 781 -16.84 65.23 1.53
CA ILE A 781 -17.24 65.02 0.14
C ILE A 781 -16.70 66.16 -0.70
N THR A 782 -15.87 65.86 -1.70
CA THR A 782 -15.33 66.85 -2.63
C THR A 782 -16.11 66.86 -3.90
N LEU A 783 -16.73 68.00 -4.25
CA LEU A 783 -17.66 68.19 -5.35
C LEU A 783 -17.16 69.23 -6.35
N ASN A 784 -17.19 68.96 -7.64
CA ASN A 784 -16.96 69.97 -8.66
C ASN A 784 -18.29 70.74 -8.92
N THR A 785 -18.19 72.05 -8.91
CA THR A 785 -19.40 72.88 -9.07
C THR A 785 -19.06 74.12 -9.86
N VAL A 786 -19.84 74.37 -10.93
CA VAL A 786 -19.76 75.63 -11.65
C VAL A 786 -20.59 76.67 -10.89
N LEU A 787 -19.91 77.65 -10.36
CA LEU A 787 -20.55 78.78 -9.66
C LEU A 787 -21.22 79.73 -10.72
N ASN A 788 -22.40 79.32 -11.13
CA ASN A 788 -23.26 80.12 -12.06
C ASN A 788 -24.56 80.54 -11.36
N LYS A 789 -25.48 81.08 -12.07
CA LYS A 789 -26.75 81.52 -11.52
C LYS A 789 -27.57 80.35 -10.91
N GLY A 790 -27.36 79.11 -11.41
CA GLY A 790 -28.15 77.93 -10.99
C GLY A 790 -29.66 78.13 -11.26
N GLY A 791 -30.46 77.67 -10.35
CA GLY A 791 -31.93 77.75 -10.46
C GLY A 791 -32.55 76.55 -11.15
N ASP A 792 -32.83 76.64 -12.40
CA ASP A 792 -33.47 75.56 -13.17
C ASP A 792 -32.53 74.33 -13.22
N LYS A 793 -33.11 73.14 -13.23
CA LYS A 793 -32.43 71.84 -13.09
C LYS A 793 -31.32 71.70 -14.10
N ASP A 794 -31.48 72.04 -15.33
CA ASP A 794 -30.54 71.98 -16.45
C ASP A 794 -29.40 73.02 -16.34
N GLN A 795 -29.58 74.06 -15.52
CA GLN A 795 -28.58 75.10 -15.27
C GLN A 795 -27.69 74.82 -14.06
N GLN A 796 -28.02 73.80 -13.22
CA GLN A 796 -27.27 73.50 -12.05
C GLN A 796 -26.09 72.53 -12.37
N LEU A 797 -25.01 73.03 -12.85
CA LEU A 797 -23.82 72.35 -13.29
C LEU A 797 -22.94 71.98 -12.08
N SER A 798 -23.25 70.88 -11.42
CA SER A 798 -22.52 70.41 -10.20
C SER A 798 -22.61 68.90 -10.05
N ASP A 799 -21.57 68.33 -9.52
CA ASP A 799 -21.67 67.00 -8.93
C ASP A 799 -22.71 67.03 -7.81
N LYS A 800 -23.43 65.89 -7.64
CA LYS A 800 -24.54 65.82 -6.68
C LYS A 800 -24.54 64.56 -5.86
N VAL A 801 -24.93 64.68 -4.61
CA VAL A 801 -25.22 63.54 -3.73
C VAL A 801 -26.74 63.46 -3.54
N LEU A 802 -27.32 62.38 -4.03
CA LEU A 802 -28.78 62.19 -4.09
C LEU A 802 -29.19 61.06 -3.18
N ILE A 803 -29.76 61.34 -2.00
CA ILE A 803 -30.05 60.39 -0.95
C ILE A 803 -31.56 60.23 -0.85
N LYS A 804 -32.08 59.03 -1.16
CA LYS A 804 -33.50 58.73 -1.03
C LYS A 804 -33.93 58.40 0.40
N GLY A 805 -33.05 57.97 1.25
CA GLY A 805 -33.29 57.65 2.68
C GLY A 805 -33.02 58.82 3.61
N ASN A 806 -32.68 58.51 4.86
CA ASN A 806 -32.37 59.48 5.89
C ASN A 806 -30.88 59.78 5.97
N VAL A 807 -30.55 60.91 6.55
CA VAL A 807 -29.16 61.32 6.84
C VAL A 807 -28.99 61.43 8.35
N SER A 808 -27.90 60.81 8.86
CA SER A 808 -27.44 60.92 10.24
C SER A 808 -25.99 61.36 10.30
N GLY A 809 -25.62 62.02 11.41
CA GLY A 809 -24.27 62.51 11.59
C GLY A 809 -23.90 63.72 10.75
N GLU A 810 -22.62 64.07 10.74
CA GLU A 810 -22.09 65.30 10.08
C GLU A 810 -21.10 64.94 8.97
N THR A 811 -21.07 65.74 7.90
CA THR A 811 -20.19 65.60 6.72
C THR A 811 -19.69 66.95 6.26
N VAL A 812 -18.43 67.07 5.93
CA VAL A 812 -17.81 68.27 5.41
C VAL A 812 -17.85 68.27 3.88
N LEU A 813 -18.45 69.27 3.25
CA LEU A 813 -18.45 69.44 1.80
C LEU A 813 -17.26 70.34 1.39
N LYS A 814 -16.37 69.80 0.55
CA LYS A 814 -15.31 70.55 -0.14
C LYS A 814 -15.73 70.82 -1.56
N VAL A 815 -16.02 72.05 -1.85
CA VAL A 815 -16.43 72.47 -3.19
C VAL A 815 -15.23 72.94 -3.99
N VAL A 816 -15.02 72.32 -5.16
CA VAL A 816 -14.03 72.73 -6.16
C VAL A 816 -14.73 73.72 -7.11
N PRO A 817 -14.55 75.06 -6.93
CA PRO A 817 -15.30 76.04 -7.69
C PRO A 817 -14.80 76.14 -9.12
N GLN A 818 -15.72 76.21 -10.07
CA GLN A 818 -15.45 76.43 -11.48
C GLN A 818 -16.33 77.65 -11.96
N GLY A 819 -16.02 78.10 -13.16
CA GLY A 819 -16.74 79.22 -13.73
C GLY A 819 -16.35 80.63 -13.24
N ASN A 820 -17.15 81.62 -13.48
CA ASN A 820 -16.83 83.05 -13.19
C ASN A 820 -17.46 83.52 -11.89
N GLY A 821 -18.48 82.83 -11.41
CA GLY A 821 -19.27 83.19 -10.24
C GLY A 821 -20.37 84.23 -10.61
N ASP A 822 -21.62 83.83 -10.51
CA ASP A 822 -22.78 84.63 -10.77
C ASP A 822 -23.66 84.81 -9.54
N ASN A 823 -24.46 85.89 -9.49
CA ASN A 823 -25.50 86.07 -8.50
C ASN A 823 -26.58 85.01 -8.69
N THR A 824 -26.81 84.18 -7.66
CA THR A 824 -27.84 83.14 -7.74
C THR A 824 -29.25 83.61 -7.54
N ALA A 825 -29.53 84.83 -7.16
CA ALA A 825 -30.88 85.39 -7.02
C ALA A 825 -31.61 85.45 -8.33
N SER A 826 -32.81 84.89 -8.40
CA SER A 826 -33.64 84.88 -9.57
C SER A 826 -34.66 86.00 -9.62
N ALA A 827 -35.09 86.62 -8.48
CA ALA A 827 -36.08 87.61 -8.36
C ALA A 827 -35.51 89.00 -8.26
N PRO A 828 -36.21 90.07 -8.79
CA PRO A 828 -35.81 91.44 -8.53
C PRO A 828 -35.79 91.80 -7.09
N GLY A 829 -34.74 92.53 -6.68
CA GLY A 829 -34.57 92.98 -5.27
C GLY A 829 -33.83 91.97 -4.41
N ASN A 830 -33.03 90.97 -5.03
CA ASN A 830 -32.25 89.97 -4.39
C ASN A 830 -32.98 89.09 -3.38
N ILE A 831 -34.28 88.85 -3.64
CA ILE A 831 -35.07 87.90 -2.87
C ILE A 831 -34.75 86.49 -3.33
N PHE A 832 -34.27 85.68 -2.39
CA PHE A 832 -33.93 84.32 -2.66
C PHE A 832 -35.01 83.32 -2.31
N SER A 833 -35.18 82.37 -3.12
CA SER A 833 -36.09 81.25 -2.93
C SER A 833 -35.33 79.96 -2.85
N SER A 834 -35.99 78.92 -2.37
CA SER A 834 -35.44 77.59 -2.38
C SER A 834 -35.17 77.04 -3.80
N ARG A 835 -35.61 77.74 -4.85
CA ARG A 835 -35.34 77.43 -6.25
C ARG A 835 -33.99 77.96 -6.71
N ASP A 836 -33.52 79.03 -6.06
CA ASP A 836 -32.26 79.69 -6.47
C ASP A 836 -31.02 78.91 -6.12
N GLY A 837 -29.90 79.19 -6.85
CA GLY A 837 -28.63 78.62 -6.61
C GLY A 837 -28.48 77.12 -7.03
N ILE A 838 -27.56 76.44 -6.44
CA ILE A 838 -27.06 75.15 -6.91
C ILE A 838 -27.25 74.11 -5.83
N SER A 839 -28.07 73.14 -6.04
CA SER A 839 -28.21 71.97 -5.11
C SER A 839 -26.98 71.11 -5.16
N LEU A 840 -26.43 70.81 -4.01
CA LEU A 840 -25.29 69.85 -3.86
C LEU A 840 -25.72 68.51 -3.30
N VAL A 841 -26.64 68.52 -2.30
CA VAL A 841 -27.14 67.30 -1.68
C VAL A 841 -28.66 67.39 -1.55
N GLN A 842 -29.35 66.37 -2.07
CA GLN A 842 -30.79 66.21 -1.89
C GLN A 842 -31.13 65.00 -1.08
N VAL A 843 -32.03 65.09 -0.13
CA VAL A 843 -32.43 64.05 0.77
C VAL A 843 -33.95 63.85 0.68
N GLY A 844 -34.39 62.61 0.41
CA GLY A 844 -35.79 62.22 0.39
C GLY A 844 -36.41 61.89 1.75
N GLY A 845 -35.55 61.50 2.70
CA GLY A 845 -35.91 61.30 4.12
C GLY A 845 -35.55 62.51 4.99
N ASP A 846 -35.23 62.24 6.25
CA ASP A 846 -34.84 63.26 7.22
C ASP A 846 -33.34 63.51 7.27
N ALA A 847 -32.92 64.74 7.48
CA ALA A 847 -31.54 65.16 7.74
C ALA A 847 -31.52 66.32 8.74
N ALA A 848 -30.52 66.41 9.62
CA ALA A 848 -30.30 67.57 10.47
C ALA A 848 -29.80 68.75 9.62
N ASP A 849 -30.01 70.01 10.06
CA ASP A 849 -29.54 71.20 9.33
C ASP A 849 -28.01 71.26 9.22
N ASN A 850 -27.32 70.70 10.18
CA ASN A 850 -25.85 70.61 10.21
C ASN A 850 -25.30 69.27 9.65
N ALA A 851 -26.18 68.45 9.05
CA ALA A 851 -25.74 67.16 8.47
C ALA A 851 -24.64 67.36 7.41
N PHE A 852 -24.71 68.46 6.67
CA PHE A 852 -23.68 68.85 5.73
C PHE A 852 -23.23 70.29 6.02
N LYS A 853 -21.91 70.50 6.01
CA LYS A 853 -21.31 71.82 6.22
C LYS A 853 -20.14 72.02 5.28
N LEU A 854 -19.90 73.26 4.84
CA LEU A 854 -18.71 73.55 4.05
C LEU A 854 -17.43 73.39 4.89
N ASP A 855 -16.31 73.09 4.23
CA ASP A 855 -14.96 73.04 4.83
C ASP A 855 -14.44 74.43 5.25
N ARG A 856 -15.11 75.46 4.78
CA ARG A 856 -14.83 76.87 5.03
C ARG A 856 -16.15 77.65 5.13
N GLU A 857 -16.09 78.85 5.57
CA GLU A 857 -17.26 79.68 5.81
C GLU A 857 -18.06 79.96 4.50
N TYR A 858 -17.36 80.17 3.43
CA TYR A 858 -17.94 80.42 2.10
C TYR A 858 -17.04 79.96 0.95
N ILE A 859 -17.63 79.79 -0.22
CA ILE A 859 -16.96 79.45 -1.48
C ILE A 859 -16.90 80.67 -2.35
N SER A 860 -15.80 80.89 -3.05
CA SER A 860 -15.70 82.00 -4.04
C SER A 860 -14.86 81.57 -5.22
N THR A 861 -14.99 82.26 -6.35
CA THR A 861 -14.10 82.11 -7.54
C THR A 861 -12.82 82.91 -7.43
N GLY A 862 -12.50 83.43 -6.23
CA GLY A 862 -11.39 84.34 -6.02
C GLY A 862 -11.60 85.69 -6.67
N THR A 863 -10.64 86.19 -7.41
CA THR A 863 -10.70 87.56 -8.08
C THR A 863 -11.63 87.64 -9.26
N LYS A 864 -12.28 86.53 -9.61
CA LYS A 864 -13.17 86.48 -10.80
C LYS A 864 -14.55 87.01 -10.53
N SER A 865 -14.98 87.01 -9.28
CA SER A 865 -16.36 87.42 -8.92
C SER A 865 -16.41 87.98 -7.49
N PRO A 866 -17.28 88.96 -7.23
CA PRO A 866 -17.47 89.52 -5.90
C PRO A 866 -18.37 88.63 -5.01
N TYR A 867 -18.92 87.57 -5.55
CA TYR A 867 -19.91 86.78 -4.83
C TYR A 867 -19.29 85.71 -3.92
N GLN A 868 -19.84 85.60 -2.72
CA GLN A 868 -19.59 84.55 -1.75
C GLN A 868 -20.75 83.56 -1.74
N TYR A 869 -20.47 82.31 -1.90
CA TYR A 869 -21.49 81.26 -1.86
C TYR A 869 -21.42 80.56 -0.52
N ARG A 870 -22.56 80.39 0.15
CA ARG A 870 -22.73 79.65 1.40
C ARG A 870 -23.69 78.53 1.26
N LEU A 871 -23.67 77.53 2.14
CA LEU A 871 -24.60 76.42 2.11
C LEU A 871 -25.86 76.76 2.92
N PHE A 872 -27.01 76.62 2.34
CA PHE A 872 -28.31 76.80 2.94
C PHE A 872 -29.12 75.51 2.88
N THR A 873 -29.90 75.22 3.93
CA THR A 873 -30.74 74.02 4.06
C THR A 873 -32.21 74.43 3.93
N TYR A 874 -32.94 73.77 2.98
CA TYR A 874 -34.37 73.91 2.81
C TYR A 874 -35.01 72.57 3.20
N ARG A 875 -36.21 72.67 3.81
CA ARG A 875 -36.89 71.47 4.34
C ARG A 875 -38.40 71.49 4.02
N GLY A 876 -38.95 70.29 3.82
CA GLY A 876 -40.40 70.08 3.65
C GLY A 876 -41.03 71.04 2.57
N ASP A 877 -42.02 71.85 2.97
CA ASP A 877 -42.72 72.78 2.07
C ASP A 877 -41.81 73.88 1.53
N GLN A 878 -40.66 74.10 2.08
CA GLN A 878 -39.65 75.11 1.58
C GLN A 878 -38.90 74.59 0.35
N VAL A 879 -38.88 73.27 0.10
CA VAL A 879 -38.11 72.67 -0.98
C VAL A 879 -38.79 72.84 -2.34
N ASP A 880 -38.06 73.38 -3.30
CA ASP A 880 -38.54 73.43 -4.67
C ASP A 880 -38.49 72.11 -5.38
N GLN A 881 -39.63 71.46 -5.53
CA GLN A 881 -39.74 70.14 -6.18
C GLN A 881 -39.51 70.18 -7.69
N GLN A 882 -39.51 71.41 -8.35
CA GLN A 882 -39.09 71.48 -9.77
C GLN A 882 -37.60 71.24 -9.98
N SER A 883 -36.82 71.47 -8.93
CA SER A 883 -35.38 71.15 -8.93
C SER A 883 -35.10 69.71 -8.37
N ASN A 884 -36.08 68.86 -8.32
CA ASN A 884 -35.92 67.49 -7.81
C ASN A 884 -35.02 66.64 -8.74
N PHE A 885 -33.82 66.19 -8.23
CA PHE A 885 -32.92 65.25 -8.89
C PHE A 885 -33.11 63.81 -8.38
N LEU A 886 -33.92 63.57 -7.35
CA LEU A 886 -34.18 62.26 -6.79
C LEU A 886 -35.13 61.40 -7.69
N GLY A 887 -35.65 61.95 -8.72
CA GLY A 887 -36.56 61.26 -9.66
C GLY A 887 -37.99 61.14 -9.11
N ASP A 888 -38.34 59.90 -8.79
CA ASP A 888 -39.71 59.52 -8.35
C ASP A 888 -40.00 59.84 -6.87
N LYS A 889 -38.99 60.17 -6.08
CA LYS A 889 -39.15 60.48 -4.65
C LYS A 889 -39.10 61.99 -4.44
N PRO A 890 -39.99 62.58 -3.66
CA PRO A 890 -39.93 64.01 -3.34
C PRO A 890 -38.67 64.30 -2.48
N VAL A 891 -38.15 65.51 -2.67
CA VAL A 891 -37.03 66.01 -1.88
C VAL A 891 -37.63 66.60 -0.59
N ASN A 892 -37.12 66.02 0.57
CA ASN A 892 -37.54 66.57 1.87
C ASN A 892 -36.51 67.56 2.43
N VAL A 893 -35.21 67.37 2.14
CA VAL A 893 -34.16 68.29 2.55
C VAL A 893 -33.24 68.58 1.35
N ASP A 894 -33.00 69.85 1.03
CA ASP A 894 -32.06 70.25 -0.02
C ASP A 894 -31.01 71.22 0.50
N PHE A 895 -29.71 70.81 0.40
CA PHE A 895 -28.56 71.57 0.73
C PHE A 895 -28.03 72.24 -0.52
N ARG A 896 -28.14 73.60 -0.54
CA ARG A 896 -27.92 74.41 -1.75
C ARG A 896 -26.82 75.43 -1.50
N LEU A 897 -25.99 75.70 -2.48
CA LEU A 897 -25.12 76.89 -2.54
C LEU A 897 -25.92 78.09 -3.14
N GLN A 898 -25.96 79.12 -2.37
CA GLN A 898 -26.48 80.36 -2.79
C GLN A 898 -25.57 81.50 -2.41
N THR A 899 -25.58 82.58 -3.18
CA THR A 899 -24.86 83.82 -2.81
C THR A 899 -25.43 84.35 -1.51
N ALA A 900 -24.60 84.87 -0.63
CA ALA A 900 -24.97 85.30 0.69
C ALA A 900 -24.16 86.52 1.06
N TYR A 901 -24.78 87.37 1.96
CA TYR A 901 -24.08 88.49 2.58
C TYR A 901 -24.37 88.50 4.11
N LEU A 902 -23.63 89.35 4.79
CA LEU A 902 -23.94 89.61 6.18
C LEU A 902 -24.85 90.80 6.29
N ASP A 903 -26.02 90.61 6.95
CA ASP A 903 -26.90 91.77 7.22
C ASP A 903 -26.25 92.68 8.29
N SER A 904 -26.89 93.80 8.52
CA SER A 904 -26.46 94.86 9.48
C SER A 904 -26.36 94.34 10.92
N SER A 905 -26.90 93.17 11.20
CA SER A 905 -26.81 92.45 12.50
C SER A 905 -25.79 91.41 12.51
N GLY A 906 -25.02 91.14 11.41
CA GLY A 906 -24.00 90.09 11.28
C GLY A 906 -24.58 88.74 11.00
N ASN A 907 -25.90 88.60 10.63
CA ASN A 907 -26.44 87.32 10.28
C ASN A 907 -26.19 87.05 8.78
N VAL A 908 -25.93 85.79 8.49
CA VAL A 908 -25.74 85.28 7.13
C VAL A 908 -27.16 85.25 6.47
N VAL A 909 -27.33 85.95 5.41
CA VAL A 909 -28.64 86.02 4.65
C VAL A 909 -28.34 85.56 3.22
N PRO A 910 -29.18 84.62 2.66
CA PRO A 910 -29.09 84.28 1.25
C PRO A 910 -29.23 85.57 0.41
N GLY A 911 -28.37 85.78 -0.57
CA GLY A 911 -28.46 86.94 -1.40
C GLY A 911 -27.12 87.65 -1.67
N VAL A 912 -27.28 88.83 -2.22
CA VAL A 912 -26.22 89.81 -2.43
C VAL A 912 -26.55 91.02 -1.57
N ASP A 913 -25.57 91.55 -0.85
CA ASP A 913 -25.75 92.74 -0.04
C ASP A 913 -26.51 93.76 -0.84
N PRO A 914 -27.69 94.24 -0.36
CA PRO A 914 -28.47 95.23 -1.04
C PRO A 914 -27.69 96.48 -1.32
N ASP A 915 -26.76 96.81 -0.44
CA ASP A 915 -25.95 98.01 -0.54
C ASP A 915 -24.87 97.91 -1.60
N TYR A 916 -24.47 96.70 -1.99
CA TYR A 916 -23.49 96.44 -3.04
C TYR A 916 -23.96 96.89 -4.44
N ASN A 917 -25.26 96.83 -4.73
CA ASN A 917 -25.84 97.28 -5.97
C ASN A 917 -26.10 98.73 -5.95
N ASN A 918 -26.25 99.39 -4.80
CA ASN A 918 -26.41 100.79 -4.70
C ASN A 918 -25.09 101.55 -4.85
N SER A 919 -24.02 101.03 -4.44
CA SER A 919 -22.69 101.56 -4.59
C SER A 919 -22.15 101.53 -6.02
N ASN A 920 -22.68 100.71 -6.90
CA ASN A 920 -22.28 100.68 -8.32
C ASN A 920 -23.15 101.56 -9.24
N ASN A 921 -24.25 102.17 -8.75
CA ASN A 921 -25.10 103.06 -9.53
C ASN A 921 -24.87 104.55 -9.29
N GLU A 922 -23.99 104.89 -8.34
CA GLU A 922 -23.66 106.30 -8.09
C GLU A 922 -22.20 106.68 -8.50
N ASN A 923 -21.67 106.16 -9.60
CA ASN A 923 -20.48 106.87 -10.13
C ASN A 923 -20.42 106.86 -11.67
N GLY A 924 -21.24 107.66 -12.22
CA GLY A 924 -21.00 108.26 -13.49
C GLY A 924 -20.54 109.73 -13.29
N ASN A 925 -19.33 109.95 -13.38
CA ASN A 925 -18.63 111.21 -13.56
C ASN A 925 -17.91 111.85 -12.33
N GLY A 926 -16.61 111.87 -12.43
CA GLY A 926 -15.80 112.76 -11.61
C GLY A 926 -14.33 112.28 -11.47
N THR A 927 -13.50 112.83 -12.28
CA THR A 927 -12.07 112.91 -12.27
C THR A 927 -11.44 113.24 -10.90
N GLY A 928 -10.39 112.53 -10.47
CA GLY A 928 -9.49 113.00 -9.48
C GLY A 928 -8.60 111.96 -8.85
N ASN A 929 -7.36 112.09 -9.13
CA ASN A 929 -6.18 111.54 -8.46
C ASN A 929 -6.29 111.50 -6.93
N ASP A 930 -5.89 110.47 -6.29
CA ASP A 930 -4.68 110.54 -5.48
C ASP A 930 -4.25 109.20 -4.81
N ASN A 931 -2.96 109.19 -4.65
CA ASN A 931 -2.15 108.22 -3.94
C ASN A 931 -2.54 107.95 -2.46
N GLY A 932 -2.45 106.76 -2.01
CA GLY A 932 -2.47 106.47 -0.59
C GLY A 932 -2.07 105.07 -0.26
N THR A 933 -0.82 104.93 0.00
CA THR A 933 -0.20 103.70 0.61
C THR A 933 -0.85 103.34 1.96
N GLY A 934 -1.05 102.15 2.21
CA GLY A 934 -1.42 101.64 3.53
C GLY A 934 -1.36 100.06 3.68
N ASN A 935 -0.29 99.61 4.22
CA ASN A 935 0.00 98.36 4.79
C ASN A 935 -1.11 97.90 5.78
N GLY A 936 -1.36 96.63 5.83
CA GLY A 936 -2.10 96.08 6.95
C GLY A 936 -2.33 94.57 6.83
N ASN A 937 -1.46 93.84 7.42
CA ASN A 937 -1.49 92.42 7.80
C ASN A 937 -2.80 91.93 8.42
N GLY A 938 -3.07 90.63 8.21
CA GLY A 938 -3.76 89.91 9.26
C GLY A 938 -4.76 88.86 8.91
N THR A 939 -4.23 87.59 8.88
CA THR A 939 -4.84 86.33 9.21
C THR A 939 -6.05 85.84 8.41
#